data_9f109ebc3ae0706092b89efb6101577d
#
_entry.id   9f109ebc3ae0706092b89efb6101577d
#
_cell.length_a   1.000
_cell.length_b   1.000
_cell.length_c   1.000
_cell.angle_alpha   90.00
_cell.angle_beta   90.00
_cell.angle_gamma   90.00
#
_symmetry.space_group_name_H-M   'P 1'
#
loop_
_entity.id
_entity.type
_entity.pdbx_description
1 polymer ?
#
loop_
_entity_poly.entity_id
_entity_poly.type
_entity_poly.pdbx_seq_one_letter_code
_entity_poly.pdbx_strand_id
1 'polypeptide(L)'
;MKEKGLSANVGRRGRGWGGRAARRSRRTGSRDEGQREVLDAPGRGPQRPHHQHLRHRGHRLPAFRGHAAHSERRLVASPGSLRVWLFCPLRQGKRSPNLQQPAHVTLHFSDIPELLNSLSVDPDAKCKYGLYFRDGKRKVDYVLVYHHKRPSGSRTLARRSQSQDSRLSARSGRQDQPLPGLGSPEGADGPESPQDFHEDDKRFRRAEYEGNLLEAGLELECDEDTKIHGVGFVKIHAPWNVLCREAEFLKLKMPTKKLYRMNEARGLLKKINSVVQKITAPIQPRVAEHRPQSVKRLFYAFSREKQHLFDLSDKDSFFDSKTRSTIVYEILKRTTCTKAKYSMGITSLLANGVYLAAYPLHDGDYRGENVEFNDRKLLYEEWASYRVFYKYQPIDLVRKYFGEKIGLYFAWLGVYTQMLIPASVVGVIVFLYGCATVDDNIPSKEMCDQSQNITMCPLCDKTCSYWKMSSACATARASHLFDNPATVFFSIFMALWAATFMEHWKRKQMRLNYRWDLTSFEEEEGHPRAEYEARVLQKSLRKESKDKKTDKVKLTWKDRFPAYLINLVSIIFMIAVTFAIVLGVIIYRISTAAALAMNSSPSVRSNIRVTVTATAVIINLVVIILLDEVYGCIARWLTKIEVPKTEKNFEERLIFKAFLLKFVNSYTPIFYVAFFKGRFVGRPGDYVYIFQSFRMEECAPGGCLMELCIQLSIIMLGKQLIQNNLFEIGIPKMKKLIRSLRLRQQSPSDEHAKREQRYEVDFTLEPFAGLTPEYMEMIIQFGFVTLFVASFPLAPLFALLNNIIEIRLDAKKFITELRRPVAVRAKDIGIWYNILRGVGKLAVIINAFVISFTSDFIPRLVYLYMYSKNGTMHGFVNHTLSSFNVSDFQEGTAPNDPLDLGYEVHICRYKDYREPPWSEHKYDISKDFWAVLAARLAFVIVFQNLVMFMSDFVDWVIPDIPKDISQQVHKEKVLMVELFMREEQGKQQLLDTWMERDSAKDEPLNNHSPRAGLASPEHHTGAV
;
A
#
# COMPACT_ATOMS: atom_id res chain seq x y z
N MET A 1 18.56 -24.68 -2.30
CA MET A 1 19.31 -25.88 -2.71
C MET A 1 20.37 -25.40 -3.69
N LYS A 2 21.62 -25.43 -3.24
CA LYS A 2 22.78 -25.23 -4.10
C LYS A 2 23.06 -26.61 -4.73
N GLU A 3 22.88 -26.73 -6.01
CA GLU A 3 23.45 -27.84 -6.76
C GLU A 3 24.83 -27.43 -7.24
N LYS A 4 25.80 -28.21 -6.77
CA LYS A 4 27.11 -28.35 -7.37
C LYS A 4 26.98 -29.30 -8.54
N GLY A 5 27.46 -28.90 -9.69
CA GLY A 5 27.75 -29.79 -10.83
C GLY A 5 29.13 -29.46 -11.35
N LEU A 6 29.99 -30.42 -11.17
CA LEU A 6 31.37 -30.53 -11.71
C LEU A 6 31.40 -30.48 -13.25
N SER A 7 32.45 -29.91 -13.83
CA SER A 7 33.45 -30.59 -14.67
C SER A 7 34.29 -29.56 -15.39
N ALA A 8 35.56 -29.44 -15.10
CA ALA A 8 36.78 -29.90 -15.79
C ALA A 8 37.03 -29.18 -17.12
N ASN A 9 38.01 -28.36 -17.17
CA ASN A 9 39.41 -28.50 -17.43
C ASN A 9 39.90 -27.88 -18.75
N VAL A 10 41.16 -27.37 -18.72
CA VAL A 10 42.12 -27.04 -19.81
C VAL A 10 41.98 -25.66 -20.42
N GLY A 11 42.93 -24.71 -20.36
CA GLY A 11 44.32 -24.67 -20.19
C GLY A 11 44.91 -23.31 -20.58
N ARG A 12 45.85 -22.90 -19.78
CA ARG A 12 47.16 -22.24 -20.04
C ARG A 12 47.29 -20.94 -20.86
N ARG A 13 48.04 -20.11 -20.17
CA ARG A 13 49.06 -19.10 -20.63
C ARG A 13 48.50 -17.72 -20.94
N GLY A 14 49.07 -16.60 -20.46
CA GLY A 14 50.30 -16.35 -19.73
C GLY A 14 50.71 -14.90 -19.98
N ARG A 15 51.41 -14.32 -18.98
CA ARG A 15 52.23 -13.09 -19.05
C ARG A 15 51.46 -11.78 -19.17
N GLY A 16 51.67 -10.74 -18.38
CA GLY A 16 52.80 -10.38 -17.53
C GLY A 16 53.04 -8.90 -17.66
N TRP A 17 53.50 -8.28 -16.57
CA TRP A 17 54.10 -6.96 -16.47
C TRP A 17 53.09 -5.76 -16.48
N GLY A 18 53.10 -4.83 -15.53
CA GLY A 18 54.18 -4.30 -14.67
C GLY A 18 54.02 -2.82 -14.62
N GLY A 19 54.02 -2.25 -13.46
CA GLY A 19 54.90 -1.21 -13.13
C GLY A 19 54.36 0.22 -12.87
N ARG A 20 54.38 0.61 -11.59
CA ARG A 20 54.84 1.87 -10.99
C ARG A 20 54.25 3.21 -11.46
N ALA A 21 53.70 3.98 -10.56
CA ALA A 21 54.24 4.78 -9.44
C ALA A 21 54.52 6.25 -9.82
N ALA A 22 54.17 7.11 -8.88
CA ALA A 22 54.81 8.38 -8.52
C ALA A 22 54.13 9.67 -8.99
N ARG A 23 53.59 10.42 -8.08
CA ARG A 23 54.08 11.51 -7.21
C ARG A 23 54.06 12.92 -7.80
N ARG A 24 53.64 13.83 -6.90
CA ARG A 24 54.03 15.26 -6.77
C ARG A 24 53.19 16.29 -7.56
N SER A 25 52.81 17.41 -7.04
CA SER A 25 52.97 18.22 -5.85
C SER A 25 52.72 19.68 -6.18
N ARG A 26 52.08 20.45 -5.25
CA ARG A 26 52.34 21.91 -4.99
C ARG A 26 51.97 22.91 -6.11
N ARG A 27 51.42 24.06 -5.84
CA ARG A 27 51.52 25.13 -4.85
C ARG A 27 50.61 26.28 -5.25
N THR A 28 49.93 26.94 -4.33
CA THR A 28 50.11 28.31 -3.79
C THR A 28 49.59 29.52 -4.54
N GLY A 29 48.93 30.37 -3.78
CA GLY A 29 48.98 31.85 -3.88
C GLY A 29 47.58 32.44 -3.89
N SER A 30 47.01 33.00 -2.89
CA SER A 30 47.25 34.17 -1.99
C SER A 30 46.70 35.47 -2.55
N ARG A 31 45.93 36.17 -1.67
CA ARG A 31 45.80 37.64 -1.50
C ARG A 31 44.88 38.39 -2.45
N ASP A 32 44.17 39.47 -2.07
CA ASP A 32 44.00 40.27 -0.87
C ASP A 32 42.81 41.21 -1.05
N GLU A 33 42.22 41.64 0.09
CA GLU A 33 41.81 42.99 0.47
C GLU A 33 40.81 43.75 -0.44
N GLY A 34 39.83 44.45 0.09
CA GLY A 34 39.63 45.35 1.20
C GLY A 34 38.29 46.07 1.15
N GLN A 35 37.80 46.35 2.33
CA GLN A 35 37.35 47.63 2.92
C GLN A 35 36.31 48.48 2.17
N ARG A 36 35.30 48.88 2.85
CA ARG A 36 34.86 49.87 3.85
C ARG A 36 33.64 50.63 3.31
N GLU A 37 32.73 51.07 3.96
CA GLU A 37 32.30 51.89 5.11
C GLU A 37 30.86 52.36 4.83
N VAL A 38 29.95 52.56 5.69
CA VAL A 38 29.61 53.11 6.97
C VAL A 38 28.39 54.08 6.86
N LEU A 39 27.56 54.12 7.93
CA LEU A 39 26.67 55.16 8.46
C LEU A 39 25.23 55.28 7.87
N ASP A 40 24.15 55.60 8.58
CA ASP A 40 23.90 55.96 9.98
C ASP A 40 22.42 55.84 10.34
N ALA A 41 22.15 55.73 11.64
CA ALA A 41 20.86 55.85 12.32
C ALA A 41 20.47 57.33 12.53
N PRO A 42 19.50 57.80 13.33
CA PRO A 42 18.64 57.18 14.35
C PRO A 42 17.23 57.81 14.54
N GLY A 43 16.47 57.34 15.50
CA GLY A 43 15.73 58.20 16.40
C GLY A 43 14.33 57.81 16.87
N ARG A 44 14.26 57.36 18.14
CA ARG A 44 13.40 57.74 19.24
C ARG A 44 11.87 57.50 19.20
N GLY A 45 11.44 56.69 20.13
CA GLY A 45 10.38 56.51 21.03
C GLY A 45 9.89 57.76 21.83
N PRO A 46 9.17 57.70 22.99
CA PRO A 46 8.48 56.58 23.67
C PRO A 46 7.09 57.01 24.26
N GLN A 47 6.30 56.14 24.87
CA GLN A 47 5.78 56.27 26.25
C GLN A 47 4.52 55.44 26.54
N ARG A 48 4.53 54.80 27.68
CA ARG A 48 3.44 54.19 28.49
C ARG A 48 2.67 55.30 29.27
N PRO A 49 1.74 54.99 30.18
CA PRO A 49 1.25 53.75 30.79
C PRO A 49 -0.23 53.74 31.32
N HIS A 50 -0.54 52.70 32.06
CA HIS A 50 -1.40 52.56 33.27
C HIS A 50 -2.81 51.96 33.16
N HIS A 51 -2.93 50.81 33.84
CA HIS A 51 -3.76 50.37 34.99
C HIS A 51 -5.28 50.31 34.79
N GLN A 52 -6.07 49.36 35.23
CA GLN A 52 -6.25 48.66 36.50
C GLN A 52 -7.35 47.59 36.41
N HIS A 53 -7.14 46.48 37.11
CA HIS A 53 -8.02 45.71 37.99
C HIS A 53 -9.54 45.59 37.79
N LEU A 54 -10.04 44.35 37.90
CA LEU A 54 -10.92 43.80 38.96
C LEU A 54 -11.61 42.51 38.45
N ARG A 55 -11.31 41.39 39.04
CA ARG A 55 -11.96 40.53 40.03
C ARG A 55 -13.45 40.19 39.80
N HIS A 56 -13.72 38.94 39.82
CA HIS A 56 -14.58 38.08 40.61
C HIS A 56 -15.73 37.27 39.96
N ARG A 57 -15.75 36.02 40.44
CA ARG A 57 -16.86 35.05 40.70
C ARG A 57 -17.62 34.51 39.50
N GLY A 58 -17.67 33.24 39.23
CA GLY A 58 -18.00 32.08 40.08
C GLY A 58 -19.49 31.83 40.19
N HIS A 59 -20.00 30.82 39.48
CA HIS A 59 -21.15 30.08 40.02
C HIS A 59 -21.34 28.72 39.35
N ARG A 60 -21.73 27.79 40.18
CA ARG A 60 -21.96 26.36 40.06
C ARG A 60 -23.26 26.04 39.31
N LEU A 61 -23.26 24.82 38.78
CA LEU A 61 -24.31 23.82 38.47
C LEU A 61 -25.72 24.11 39.06
N PRO A 62 -26.80 23.53 38.47
CA PRO A 62 -27.22 22.25 39.01
C PRO A 62 -27.68 21.20 37.98
N ALA A 63 -27.66 19.97 38.50
CA ALA A 63 -28.21 18.74 37.93
C ALA A 63 -29.72 18.73 37.91
N PHE A 64 -30.34 18.04 36.94
CA PHE A 64 -31.70 17.53 37.10
C PHE A 64 -31.76 16.04 36.74
N ARG A 65 -32.23 15.29 37.71
CA ARG A 65 -32.70 13.90 37.65
C ARG A 65 -34.13 13.87 37.05
N GLY A 66 -34.42 12.79 36.30
CA GLY A 66 -35.81 12.44 35.99
C GLY A 66 -35.88 10.99 35.48
N HIS A 67 -36.54 10.17 36.28
CA HIS A 67 -36.82 8.74 36.19
C HIS A 67 -37.71 8.32 35.01
N ALA A 68 -37.52 7.07 34.45
CA ALA A 68 -38.48 5.94 34.39
C ALA A 68 -37.87 4.92 33.40
N ALA A 69 -37.51 3.78 33.76
CA ALA A 69 -38.07 2.48 34.14
C ALA A 69 -38.81 1.73 32.99
N HIS A 70 -38.29 0.57 32.73
CA HIS A 70 -38.82 -0.68 32.14
C HIS A 70 -38.06 -1.11 30.88
N SER A 71 -37.65 -2.31 30.70
CA SER A 71 -37.59 -3.60 31.42
C SER A 71 -36.57 -4.48 30.69
N GLU A 72 -35.66 -5.06 31.41
CA GLU A 72 -34.77 -6.12 30.93
C GLU A 72 -35.55 -7.37 30.53
N ARG A 73 -35.21 -7.94 29.35
CA ARG A 73 -35.22 -9.41 29.17
C ARG A 73 -33.92 -9.85 28.57
N ARG A 74 -33.09 -10.42 29.40
CA ARG A 74 -31.94 -11.24 29.00
C ARG A 74 -32.43 -12.47 28.29
N LEU A 75 -31.94 -12.75 27.12
CA LEU A 75 -31.93 -14.06 26.51
C LEU A 75 -30.48 -14.52 26.39
N VAL A 76 -30.15 -15.50 27.21
CA VAL A 76 -28.98 -16.33 27.14
C VAL A 76 -29.17 -17.27 25.95
N ALA A 77 -28.29 -17.17 24.94
CA ALA A 77 -28.22 -18.12 23.85
C ALA A 77 -26.90 -18.90 23.93
N SER A 78 -27.01 -20.19 24.17
CA SER A 78 -25.91 -21.15 24.02
C SER A 78 -25.66 -21.45 22.54
N PRO A 79 -24.42 -21.82 22.14
CA PRO A 79 -24.04 -21.95 20.75
C PRO A 79 -24.37 -23.34 20.19
N GLY A 80 -25.12 -23.37 19.11
CA GLY A 80 -25.25 -24.55 18.28
C GLY A 80 -26.65 -24.87 17.80
N SER A 81 -27.10 -24.21 16.78
CA SER A 81 -28.03 -24.66 15.74
C SER A 81 -28.91 -23.49 15.25
N LEU A 82 -28.81 -23.20 13.97
CA LEU A 82 -29.67 -22.23 13.28
C LEU A 82 -31.07 -22.91 13.10
N ARG A 83 -32.06 -22.42 13.82
CA ARG A 83 -33.46 -22.75 13.55
C ARG A 83 -34.08 -21.66 12.71
N VAL A 84 -34.48 -22.03 11.50
CA VAL A 84 -35.29 -21.16 10.63
C VAL A 84 -36.76 -21.48 10.91
N TRP A 85 -37.52 -20.47 11.33
CA TRP A 85 -38.96 -20.52 11.45
C TRP A 85 -39.60 -19.98 10.17
N LEU A 86 -40.32 -20.85 9.46
CA LEU A 86 -41.24 -20.47 8.39
C LEU A 86 -42.65 -20.28 8.99
N PHE A 87 -43.11 -19.05 9.01
CA PHE A 87 -44.51 -18.76 9.26
C PHE A 87 -45.29 -18.73 7.95
N CYS A 88 -46.24 -19.64 7.81
CA CYS A 88 -47.25 -19.60 6.77
C CYS A 88 -48.59 -19.22 7.44
N PRO A 89 -49.37 -18.22 6.97
CA PRO A 89 -50.65 -17.87 7.54
C PRO A 89 -51.73 -18.77 6.97
N LEU A 90 -52.24 -19.69 7.79
CA LEU A 90 -53.47 -20.44 7.47
C LEU A 90 -54.68 -19.81 8.15
N ARG A 91 -55.69 -19.63 7.33
CA ARG A 91 -57.02 -19.15 7.60
C ARG A 91 -57.78 -20.03 8.61
N GLN A 92 -58.60 -19.41 9.48
CA GLN A 92 -59.41 -19.99 10.52
C GLN A 92 -60.37 -21.09 10.04
N GLY A 93 -60.43 -22.18 10.77
CA GLY A 93 -61.50 -23.18 10.71
C GLY A 93 -61.42 -24.17 11.88
N LYS A 94 -62.36 -23.98 12.86
CA LYS A 94 -62.90 -24.84 13.90
C LYS A 94 -62.22 -26.11 14.45
N ARG A 95 -62.01 -26.04 15.78
CA ARG A 95 -61.94 -26.98 16.92
C ARG A 95 -61.98 -28.51 16.67
N SER A 96 -61.06 -29.22 17.21
CA SER A 96 -61.07 -30.15 18.34
C SER A 96 -59.71 -30.77 18.64
N PRO A 97 -59.43 -31.28 19.84
CA PRO A 97 -58.07 -31.40 20.39
C PRO A 97 -57.52 -32.83 20.26
N ASN A 98 -56.30 -32.96 19.84
CA ASN A 98 -55.45 -34.08 20.26
C ASN A 98 -53.97 -33.67 20.13
N LEU A 99 -53.27 -33.87 21.23
CA LEU A 99 -51.82 -33.74 21.33
C LEU A 99 -51.14 -34.72 20.35
N GLN A 100 -50.39 -34.19 19.38
CA GLN A 100 -49.32 -34.93 18.76
C GLN A 100 -48.11 -34.02 18.63
N GLN A 101 -46.95 -34.52 19.06
CA GLN A 101 -45.63 -33.89 19.03
C GLN A 101 -45.26 -33.48 17.60
N PRO A 102 -44.56 -32.37 17.41
CA PRO A 102 -44.08 -31.99 16.08
C PRO A 102 -42.96 -32.91 15.61
N ALA A 103 -43.17 -33.52 14.46
CA ALA A 103 -42.17 -34.31 13.77
C ALA A 103 -40.96 -33.43 13.41
N HIS A 104 -39.81 -33.87 13.86
CA HIS A 104 -38.50 -33.31 13.42
C HIS A 104 -38.23 -33.72 11.98
N VAL A 105 -38.33 -32.84 11.03
CA VAL A 105 -37.83 -33.02 9.68
C VAL A 105 -36.36 -32.55 9.67
N THR A 106 -35.49 -33.54 9.63
CA THR A 106 -34.05 -33.29 9.41
C THR A 106 -33.84 -33.24 7.90
N LEU A 107 -33.73 -32.05 7.36
CA LEU A 107 -33.32 -31.85 5.95
C LEU A 107 -31.84 -32.23 5.81
N HIS A 108 -31.58 -33.25 5.04
CA HIS A 108 -30.22 -33.63 4.63
C HIS A 108 -29.68 -32.63 3.62
N PHE A 109 -28.41 -32.31 3.71
CA PHE A 109 -27.68 -31.34 2.90
C PHE A 109 -27.61 -31.69 1.39
N SER A 110 -28.13 -32.88 1.01
CA SER A 110 -28.32 -33.32 -0.38
C SER A 110 -29.52 -32.71 -1.09
N ASP A 111 -30.51 -32.20 -0.33
CA ASP A 111 -31.81 -31.79 -0.87
C ASP A 111 -31.87 -30.28 -1.17
N ILE A 112 -30.84 -29.53 -0.76
CA ILE A 112 -30.75 -28.07 -1.00
C ILE A 112 -30.65 -27.69 -2.49
N PRO A 113 -29.96 -28.47 -3.36
CA PRO A 113 -29.91 -28.16 -4.79
C PRO A 113 -31.27 -28.32 -5.50
N GLU A 114 -32.10 -29.27 -5.08
CA GLU A 114 -33.42 -29.45 -5.69
C GLU A 114 -34.44 -28.40 -5.22
N LEU A 115 -34.33 -27.92 -3.98
CA LEU A 115 -35.16 -26.83 -3.49
C LEU A 115 -34.80 -25.47 -4.11
N LEU A 116 -33.51 -25.25 -4.41
CA LEU A 116 -33.05 -24.08 -5.14
C LEU A 116 -33.42 -24.11 -6.61
N ASN A 117 -33.53 -25.28 -7.23
CA ASN A 117 -33.98 -25.42 -8.61
C ASN A 117 -35.51 -25.30 -8.76
N SER A 118 -36.29 -25.54 -7.71
CA SER A 118 -37.74 -25.36 -7.73
C SER A 118 -38.22 -23.91 -7.50
N LEU A 119 -37.34 -23.03 -7.01
CA LEU A 119 -37.54 -21.58 -7.10
C LEU A 119 -37.14 -21.15 -8.51
N SER A 120 -38.03 -21.28 -9.46
CA SER A 120 -37.89 -20.73 -10.82
C SER A 120 -37.74 -19.21 -10.67
N VAL A 121 -36.48 -18.77 -10.54
CA VAL A 121 -36.14 -17.35 -10.70
C VAL A 121 -36.47 -16.99 -12.12
N ASP A 122 -37.46 -16.11 -12.31
CA ASP A 122 -37.88 -15.57 -13.58
C ASP A 122 -36.65 -15.18 -14.41
N PRO A 123 -36.42 -15.80 -15.59
CA PRO A 123 -35.25 -15.47 -16.41
C PRO A 123 -35.17 -13.98 -16.76
N ASP A 124 -36.29 -13.28 -16.82
CA ASP A 124 -36.38 -11.84 -17.00
C ASP A 124 -35.75 -11.03 -15.83
N ALA A 125 -35.78 -11.58 -14.62
CA ALA A 125 -35.17 -10.91 -13.47
C ALA A 125 -33.63 -10.88 -13.57
N LYS A 126 -33.01 -11.93 -14.12
CA LYS A 126 -31.55 -11.99 -14.31
C LYS A 126 -31.07 -11.01 -15.38
N CYS A 127 -31.81 -10.86 -16.47
CA CYS A 127 -31.52 -9.87 -17.50
C CYS A 127 -31.61 -8.44 -17.01
N LYS A 128 -32.54 -8.14 -16.09
CA LYS A 128 -32.77 -6.79 -15.56
C LYS A 128 -31.57 -6.22 -14.78
N TYR A 129 -30.67 -7.06 -14.29
CA TYR A 129 -29.50 -6.63 -13.51
C TYR A 129 -28.20 -6.45 -14.30
N GLY A 130 -28.18 -6.76 -15.61
CA GLY A 130 -27.00 -6.63 -16.48
C GLY A 130 -25.84 -7.56 -16.15
N LEU A 131 -26.09 -8.64 -15.39
CA LEU A 131 -25.09 -9.68 -15.09
C LEU A 131 -25.09 -10.79 -16.13
N TYR A 132 -26.14 -10.89 -16.93
CA TYR A 132 -26.35 -11.87 -18.00
C TYR A 132 -26.58 -11.19 -19.33
N PHE A 133 -26.41 -11.94 -20.40
CA PHE A 133 -26.85 -11.53 -21.73
C PHE A 133 -28.39 -11.42 -21.76
N ARG A 134 -28.94 -10.89 -22.87
CA ARG A 134 -30.41 -10.73 -23.03
C ARG A 134 -31.16 -12.06 -22.94
N ASP A 135 -30.48 -13.18 -23.18
CA ASP A 135 -31.06 -14.53 -23.06
C ASP A 135 -31.26 -15.01 -21.60
N GLY A 136 -30.77 -14.26 -20.64
CA GLY A 136 -30.85 -14.60 -19.21
C GLY A 136 -30.05 -15.83 -18.76
N LYS A 137 -29.33 -16.51 -19.68
CA LYS A 137 -28.60 -17.75 -19.43
C LYS A 137 -27.08 -17.54 -19.39
N ARG A 138 -26.54 -16.76 -20.31
CA ARG A 138 -25.09 -16.54 -20.46
C ARG A 138 -24.62 -15.44 -19.53
N LYS A 139 -23.75 -15.76 -18.57
CA LYS A 139 -23.19 -14.80 -17.62
C LYS A 139 -22.15 -13.92 -18.31
N VAL A 140 -22.15 -12.61 -18.02
CA VAL A 140 -21.14 -11.67 -18.50
C VAL A 140 -19.85 -11.87 -17.71
N ASP A 141 -18.78 -12.24 -18.40
CA ASP A 141 -17.45 -12.48 -17.81
C ASP A 141 -16.56 -11.23 -17.85
N TYR A 142 -16.74 -10.39 -18.89
CA TYR A 142 -15.95 -9.18 -19.10
C TYR A 142 -16.72 -8.13 -19.90
N VAL A 143 -16.33 -6.85 -19.76
CA VAL A 143 -16.98 -5.74 -20.47
C VAL A 143 -15.93 -4.83 -21.10
N LEU A 144 -16.13 -4.47 -22.38
CA LEU A 144 -15.40 -3.42 -23.07
C LEU A 144 -16.31 -2.20 -23.25
N VAL A 145 -15.75 -1.02 -23.13
CA VAL A 145 -16.48 0.24 -23.22
C VAL A 145 -15.84 1.15 -24.25
N TYR A 146 -16.66 1.74 -25.12
CA TYR A 146 -16.19 2.61 -26.20
C TYR A 146 -17.06 3.87 -26.36
N HIS A 147 -16.54 4.88 -27.03
CA HIS A 147 -17.34 6.05 -27.40
C HIS A 147 -18.27 5.71 -28.59
N HIS A 148 -19.55 6.03 -28.43
CA HIS A 148 -20.55 5.93 -29.46
C HIS A 148 -20.99 7.35 -29.84
N LYS A 149 -20.39 7.91 -30.92
CA LYS A 149 -20.88 9.15 -31.52
C LYS A 149 -21.86 8.79 -32.60
N ARG A 150 -23.12 9.22 -32.49
CA ARG A 150 -24.09 9.14 -33.61
C ARG A 150 -23.57 10.00 -34.76
N PRO A 151 -23.57 9.49 -36.04
CA PRO A 151 -23.17 10.30 -37.16
C PRO A 151 -24.05 11.55 -37.24
N SER A 152 -23.44 12.70 -37.41
CA SER A 152 -24.09 14.02 -37.46
C SER A 152 -25.05 14.17 -38.65
N GLY A 153 -25.15 13.17 -39.54
CA GLY A 153 -25.95 13.19 -40.78
C GLY A 153 -27.46 13.01 -40.59
N SER A 154 -27.96 12.62 -39.44
CA SER A 154 -29.41 12.34 -39.27
C SER A 154 -30.26 13.60 -38.96
N ARG A 155 -29.63 14.74 -38.71
CA ARG A 155 -30.39 15.99 -38.43
C ARG A 155 -30.75 16.79 -39.66
N THR A 156 -30.11 16.51 -40.80
CA THR A 156 -30.41 17.19 -42.06
C THR A 156 -31.52 16.52 -42.89
N LEU A 157 -31.73 15.22 -42.75
CA LEU A 157 -32.80 14.49 -43.42
C LEU A 157 -34.18 14.69 -42.75
N ALA A 158 -34.25 14.84 -41.46
CA ALA A 158 -35.51 15.09 -40.71
C ALA A 158 -36.03 16.53 -40.89
N ARG A 159 -35.16 17.49 -41.28
CA ARG A 159 -35.58 18.87 -41.58
C ARG A 159 -35.97 19.07 -43.03
N ARG A 160 -35.60 18.12 -43.93
CA ARG A 160 -35.98 18.16 -45.36
C ARG A 160 -37.31 17.48 -45.64
N SER A 161 -37.80 16.57 -44.80
CA SER A 161 -39.11 15.93 -44.96
C SER A 161 -40.30 16.76 -44.41
N GLN A 162 -40.03 17.76 -43.57
CA GLN A 162 -41.09 18.64 -43.02
C GLN A 162 -41.27 19.96 -43.83
N SER A 163 -40.50 20.24 -44.91
CA SER A 163 -40.63 21.45 -45.72
C SER A 163 -41.11 21.15 -47.17
N GLN A 164 -41.55 19.89 -47.48
CA GLN A 164 -42.00 19.53 -48.83
C GLN A 164 -43.52 19.37 -48.98
N ASP A 165 -44.31 19.60 -47.95
CA ASP A 165 -45.79 19.50 -48.04
C ASP A 165 -46.53 20.85 -48.18
N SER A 166 -45.89 21.88 -48.63
CA SER A 166 -46.59 23.13 -48.95
C SER A 166 -45.88 23.88 -50.04
N ARG A 167 -46.09 23.40 -51.28
CA ARG A 167 -46.13 24.21 -52.50
C ARG A 167 -46.20 23.35 -53.75
N LEU A 168 -47.39 22.81 -54.07
CA LEU A 168 -47.83 22.44 -55.41
C LEU A 168 -48.77 23.54 -55.88
N SER A 169 -48.26 24.45 -56.67
CA SER A 169 -49.08 25.17 -57.71
C SER A 169 -48.15 26.00 -58.57
N ALA A 170 -48.28 25.77 -59.91
CA ALA A 170 -48.14 26.65 -61.01
C ALA A 170 -46.79 26.72 -61.76
N ARG A 171 -46.96 26.26 -63.02
CA ARG A 171 -46.50 26.71 -64.36
C ARG A 171 -45.14 26.17 -64.84
N SER A 172 -45.28 25.26 -65.85
CA SER A 172 -45.36 25.42 -67.27
C SER A 172 -44.23 26.11 -68.04
N GLY A 173 -43.48 25.32 -68.85
CA GLY A 173 -43.04 25.91 -70.11
C GLY A 173 -41.60 25.77 -70.56
N ARG A 174 -41.39 24.91 -71.53
CA ARG A 174 -40.45 24.94 -72.71
C ARG A 174 -39.04 24.29 -72.58
N GLN A 175 -38.99 23.28 -73.41
CA GLN A 175 -38.02 22.77 -74.41
C GLN A 175 -36.80 23.70 -74.65
N ASP A 176 -35.56 23.04 -74.73
CA ASP A 176 -34.84 22.74 -75.94
C ASP A 176 -33.49 22.08 -75.66
N GLN A 177 -33.17 21.01 -76.34
CA GLN A 177 -31.87 20.39 -76.52
C GLN A 177 -31.07 21.10 -77.61
N PRO A 178 -29.77 20.86 -77.99
CA PRO A 178 -28.90 19.64 -77.76
C PRO A 178 -27.36 19.90 -77.55
N LEU A 179 -26.66 18.91 -77.03
CA LEU A 179 -25.32 18.27 -77.23
C LEU A 179 -24.17 19.00 -77.98
N PRO A 180 -22.90 18.51 -77.95
CA PRO A 180 -22.04 17.89 -76.85
C PRO A 180 -20.63 18.51 -76.78
N GLY A 181 -19.85 18.24 -75.70
CA GLY A 181 -18.44 18.59 -75.64
C GLY A 181 -17.72 17.95 -74.48
N LEU A 182 -16.68 17.19 -74.68
CA LEU A 182 -15.76 16.50 -73.83
C LEU A 182 -15.24 17.39 -72.66
N GLY A 183 -15.18 16.79 -71.45
CA GLY A 183 -14.47 17.33 -70.33
C GLY A 183 -14.53 16.38 -69.13
N SER A 184 -13.39 15.94 -68.67
CA SER A 184 -13.12 14.99 -67.57
C SER A 184 -13.90 15.26 -66.26
N PRO A 185 -14.19 14.21 -65.44
CA PRO A 185 -14.87 14.39 -64.18
C PRO A 185 -13.84 14.61 -63.05
N GLU A 186 -13.75 15.81 -62.57
CA GLU A 186 -13.20 16.04 -61.24
C GLU A 186 -14.36 16.05 -60.23
N GLY A 187 -14.42 14.98 -59.42
CA GLY A 187 -15.30 14.86 -58.29
C GLY A 187 -14.88 15.83 -57.17
N ALA A 188 -15.74 16.77 -56.89
CA ALA A 188 -15.60 17.60 -55.67
C ALA A 188 -16.12 16.83 -54.46
N ASP A 189 -15.26 16.05 -53.83
CA ASP A 189 -15.38 15.65 -52.44
C ASP A 189 -14.92 16.83 -51.59
N GLY A 190 -15.82 17.42 -50.84
CA GLY A 190 -15.51 18.43 -49.88
C GLY A 190 -14.61 17.88 -48.78
N PRO A 191 -13.65 18.66 -48.19
CA PRO A 191 -12.69 18.15 -47.22
C PRO A 191 -13.42 17.65 -45.96
N GLU A 192 -13.46 16.31 -45.77
CA GLU A 192 -13.82 15.69 -44.51
C GLU A 192 -12.92 16.23 -43.41
N SER A 193 -13.53 16.66 -42.29
CA SER A 193 -12.75 17.19 -41.19
C SER A 193 -11.79 16.13 -40.62
N PRO A 194 -10.56 16.47 -40.26
CA PRO A 194 -9.58 15.53 -39.72
C PRO A 194 -10.06 14.76 -38.49
N GLN A 195 -11.13 15.21 -37.83
CA GLN A 195 -11.74 14.55 -36.67
C GLN A 195 -12.61 13.35 -37.04
N ASP A 196 -13.25 13.34 -38.21
CA ASP A 196 -14.11 12.23 -38.62
C ASP A 196 -13.28 11.04 -39.10
N PHE A 197 -12.17 11.29 -39.77
CA PHE A 197 -11.23 10.24 -40.19
C PHE A 197 -10.63 9.45 -39.02
N HIS A 198 -10.38 10.13 -37.90
CA HIS A 198 -9.81 9.49 -36.69
C HIS A 198 -10.84 8.62 -35.95
N GLU A 199 -12.12 8.93 -36.01
CA GLU A 199 -13.18 8.15 -35.35
C GLU A 199 -13.54 6.90 -36.19
N ASP A 200 -13.52 7.00 -37.53
CA ASP A 200 -13.75 5.86 -38.42
C ASP A 200 -12.61 4.85 -38.36
N ASP A 201 -11.35 5.28 -38.21
CA ASP A 201 -10.21 4.40 -37.93
C ASP A 201 -10.40 3.62 -36.63
N LYS A 202 -10.88 4.28 -35.57
CA LYS A 202 -11.18 3.60 -34.29
C LYS A 202 -12.32 2.59 -34.44
N ARG A 203 -13.36 2.93 -35.20
CA ARG A 203 -14.51 2.03 -35.49
C ARG A 203 -14.06 0.80 -36.27
N PHE A 204 -13.24 1.00 -37.28
CA PHE A 204 -12.65 -0.09 -38.05
C PHE A 204 -11.81 -1.03 -37.17
N ARG A 205 -10.94 -0.49 -36.37
CA ARG A 205 -10.11 -1.28 -35.41
C ARG A 205 -10.97 -2.05 -34.41
N ARG A 206 -12.07 -1.46 -33.90
CA ARG A 206 -13.02 -2.17 -33.03
C ARG A 206 -13.65 -3.35 -33.75
N ALA A 207 -14.21 -3.13 -34.94
CA ALA A 207 -14.88 -4.18 -35.71
C ALA A 207 -13.94 -5.34 -36.05
N GLU A 208 -12.70 -5.04 -36.45
CA GLU A 208 -11.66 -6.06 -36.69
C GLU A 208 -11.30 -6.82 -35.39
N TYR A 209 -11.10 -6.11 -34.28
CA TYR A 209 -10.75 -6.73 -33.00
C TYR A 209 -11.88 -7.61 -32.46
N GLU A 210 -13.12 -7.15 -32.56
CA GLU A 210 -14.31 -7.89 -32.15
C GLU A 210 -14.53 -9.13 -33.06
N GLY A 211 -14.28 -9.03 -34.37
CA GLY A 211 -14.25 -10.16 -35.26
C GLY A 211 -13.24 -11.23 -34.89
N ASN A 212 -12.01 -10.80 -34.55
CA ASN A 212 -10.95 -11.72 -34.09
C ASN A 212 -11.26 -12.34 -32.69
N LEU A 213 -12.02 -11.66 -31.84
CA LEU A 213 -12.52 -12.24 -30.59
C LEU A 213 -13.58 -13.32 -30.82
N LEU A 214 -14.48 -13.12 -31.83
CA LEU A 214 -15.45 -14.12 -32.24
C LEU A 214 -14.75 -15.35 -32.84
N GLU A 215 -13.72 -15.16 -33.67
CA GLU A 215 -12.87 -16.26 -34.20
C GLU A 215 -12.16 -17.01 -33.08
N ALA A 216 -11.74 -16.32 -32.00
CA ALA A 216 -11.19 -16.96 -30.83
C ALA A 216 -12.23 -17.81 -30.05
N GLY A 217 -13.52 -17.71 -30.42
CA GLY A 217 -14.64 -18.45 -29.84
C GLY A 217 -15.33 -17.77 -28.66
N LEU A 218 -15.06 -16.50 -28.42
CA LEU A 218 -15.80 -15.71 -27.42
C LEU A 218 -17.14 -15.28 -28.00
N GLU A 219 -18.15 -15.12 -27.17
CA GLU A 219 -19.45 -14.59 -27.51
C GLU A 219 -19.57 -13.15 -27.09
N LEU A 220 -20.03 -12.29 -27.99
CA LEU A 220 -20.12 -10.85 -27.80
C LEU A 220 -21.58 -10.38 -27.93
N GLU A 221 -21.98 -9.42 -27.11
CA GLU A 221 -23.25 -8.72 -27.19
C GLU A 221 -23.03 -7.22 -27.01
N CYS A 222 -23.39 -6.43 -28.02
CA CYS A 222 -23.28 -4.98 -27.98
C CYS A 222 -24.55 -4.36 -27.39
N ASP A 223 -24.40 -3.37 -26.53
CA ASP A 223 -25.48 -2.60 -25.92
C ASP A 223 -25.20 -1.10 -26.13
N GLU A 224 -26.02 -0.45 -26.96
CA GLU A 224 -25.88 0.96 -27.30
C GLU A 224 -26.96 1.84 -26.66
N ASP A 225 -28.10 1.22 -26.28
CA ASP A 225 -29.22 1.88 -25.63
C ASP A 225 -29.00 2.03 -24.12
N THR A 226 -27.97 2.76 -23.75
CA THR A 226 -27.54 2.93 -22.38
C THR A 226 -27.95 4.27 -21.79
N LYS A 227 -28.05 4.36 -20.46
CA LYS A 227 -28.30 5.63 -19.76
C LYS A 227 -27.16 6.64 -19.88
N ILE A 228 -25.95 6.16 -20.17
CA ILE A 228 -24.77 7.02 -20.34
C ILE A 228 -24.66 7.43 -21.80
N HIS A 229 -25.14 8.63 -22.11
CA HIS A 229 -25.14 9.15 -23.45
C HIS A 229 -23.76 9.15 -24.11
N GLY A 230 -23.65 8.61 -25.30
CA GLY A 230 -22.43 8.58 -26.10
C GLY A 230 -21.44 7.48 -25.72
N VAL A 231 -21.88 6.47 -25.00
CA VAL A 231 -21.05 5.32 -24.58
C VAL A 231 -21.75 4.01 -24.95
N GLY A 232 -21.03 3.12 -25.65
CA GLY A 232 -21.47 1.77 -25.96
C GLY A 232 -20.72 0.75 -25.12
N PHE A 233 -21.36 -0.39 -24.83
CA PHE A 233 -20.81 -1.50 -24.06
C PHE A 233 -20.82 -2.77 -24.89
N VAL A 234 -19.70 -3.51 -24.85
CA VAL A 234 -19.60 -4.87 -25.41
C VAL A 234 -19.46 -5.84 -24.26
N LYS A 235 -20.46 -6.68 -24.05
CA LYS A 235 -20.47 -7.75 -23.06
C LYS A 235 -19.81 -8.98 -23.67
N ILE A 236 -18.97 -9.66 -22.90
CA ILE A 236 -18.22 -10.83 -23.34
C ILE A 236 -18.55 -12.02 -22.45
N HIS A 237 -18.86 -13.16 -23.08
CA HIS A 237 -19.04 -14.45 -22.47
C HIS A 237 -18.06 -15.47 -23.04
N ALA A 238 -17.47 -16.30 -22.19
CA ALA A 238 -16.61 -17.41 -22.60
C ALA A 238 -17.35 -18.74 -22.45
N PRO A 239 -17.65 -19.44 -23.56
CA PRO A 239 -18.26 -20.78 -23.57
C PRO A 239 -17.35 -21.82 -22.91
N TRP A 240 -17.95 -22.91 -22.43
CA TRP A 240 -17.23 -24.00 -21.76
C TRP A 240 -16.02 -24.53 -22.56
N ASN A 241 -16.20 -24.73 -23.87
CA ASN A 241 -15.13 -25.26 -24.74
C ASN A 241 -13.91 -24.32 -24.78
N VAL A 242 -14.16 -23.01 -24.83
CA VAL A 242 -13.09 -21.98 -24.82
C VAL A 242 -12.42 -21.96 -23.44
N LEU A 243 -13.20 -22.00 -22.36
CA LEU A 243 -12.66 -22.07 -21.01
C LEU A 243 -11.75 -23.27 -20.80
N CYS A 244 -12.14 -24.45 -21.28
CA CYS A 244 -11.33 -25.67 -21.20
C CYS A 244 -10.04 -25.57 -22.04
N ARG A 245 -10.13 -25.07 -23.28
CA ARG A 245 -8.97 -24.86 -24.15
C ARG A 245 -7.95 -23.91 -23.52
N GLU A 246 -8.42 -22.80 -23.01
CA GLU A 246 -7.56 -21.79 -22.43
C GLU A 246 -7.04 -22.18 -21.05
N ALA A 247 -7.82 -22.87 -20.23
CA ALA A 247 -7.37 -23.41 -18.97
C ALA A 247 -6.22 -24.41 -19.14
N GLU A 248 -6.26 -25.25 -20.17
CA GLU A 248 -5.18 -26.17 -20.55
C GLU A 248 -3.96 -25.40 -21.05
N PHE A 249 -4.16 -24.44 -21.97
CA PHE A 249 -3.09 -23.60 -22.50
C PHE A 249 -2.34 -22.83 -21.40
N LEU A 250 -3.07 -22.24 -20.45
CA LEU A 250 -2.53 -21.50 -19.30
C LEU A 250 -2.07 -22.42 -18.16
N LYS A 251 -2.14 -23.75 -18.34
CA LYS A 251 -1.81 -24.76 -17.31
C LYS A 251 -2.44 -24.44 -15.95
N LEU A 252 -3.71 -24.01 -15.97
CA LEU A 252 -4.42 -23.63 -14.75
C LEU A 252 -4.58 -24.85 -13.84
N LYS A 253 -4.15 -24.74 -12.59
CA LYS A 253 -4.34 -25.78 -11.59
C LYS A 253 -5.77 -25.76 -11.07
N MET A 254 -6.49 -26.86 -11.25
CA MET A 254 -7.87 -27.03 -10.80
C MET A 254 -7.95 -28.15 -9.76
N PRO A 255 -8.93 -28.08 -8.83
CA PRO A 255 -9.08 -29.08 -7.77
C PRO A 255 -9.55 -30.43 -8.34
N THR A 256 -8.85 -31.51 -8.00
CA THR A 256 -9.25 -32.86 -8.36
C THR A 256 -10.25 -33.45 -7.35
N LYS A 257 -10.86 -34.61 -7.68
CA LYS A 257 -11.71 -35.39 -6.77
C LYS A 257 -10.96 -35.89 -5.54
N LYS A 258 -9.61 -36.09 -5.62
CA LYS A 258 -8.79 -36.65 -4.55
C LYS A 258 -8.62 -35.68 -3.39
N LEU A 259 -9.11 -36.09 -2.22
CA LEU A 259 -8.95 -35.37 -0.95
C LEU A 259 -7.82 -36.00 -0.13
N TYR A 260 -7.03 -35.19 0.57
CA TYR A 260 -6.05 -35.66 1.53
C TYR A 260 -6.01 -34.81 2.80
N ARG A 261 -5.63 -35.46 3.91
CA ARG A 261 -5.52 -34.77 5.21
C ARG A 261 -4.14 -34.08 5.32
N MET A 262 -4.17 -32.84 5.73
CA MET A 262 -2.96 -32.10 6.08
C MET A 262 -2.46 -32.58 7.45
N ASN A 263 -1.17 -32.91 7.55
CA ASN A 263 -0.56 -33.23 8.83
C ASN A 263 -0.47 -31.92 9.66
N GLU A 264 -1.06 -31.92 10.82
CA GLU A 264 -0.94 -30.80 11.75
C GLU A 264 0.44 -30.84 12.42
N ALA A 265 1.17 -29.71 12.32
CA ALA A 265 2.46 -29.56 13.00
C ALA A 265 2.33 -29.79 14.51
N ARG A 266 3.08 -30.75 15.06
CA ARG A 266 3.21 -31.02 16.50
C ARG A 266 4.40 -30.21 17.02
N GLY A 267 4.18 -29.15 17.83
CA GLY A 267 5.25 -28.36 18.39
C GLY A 267 4.80 -27.42 19.52
N LEU A 268 5.73 -27.03 20.39
CA LEU A 268 5.49 -26.13 21.52
C LEU A 268 4.88 -24.80 21.06
N LEU A 269 5.38 -24.24 19.95
CA LEU A 269 4.86 -23.02 19.34
C LEU A 269 3.39 -23.13 18.93
N LYS A 270 2.91 -24.33 18.52
CA LYS A 270 1.49 -24.53 18.23
C LYS A 270 0.65 -24.51 19.50
N LYS A 271 1.17 -25.09 20.62
CA LYS A 271 0.48 -25.01 21.90
C LYS A 271 0.37 -23.56 22.37
N ILE A 272 1.45 -22.79 22.30
CA ILE A 272 1.45 -21.35 22.62
C ILE A 272 0.46 -20.58 21.70
N ASN A 273 0.55 -20.80 20.40
CA ASN A 273 -0.34 -20.12 19.44
C ASN A 273 -1.82 -20.55 19.64
N SER A 274 -2.08 -21.80 20.01
CA SER A 274 -3.41 -22.31 20.35
C SER A 274 -3.95 -21.67 21.64
N VAL A 275 -3.09 -21.45 22.65
CA VAL A 275 -3.46 -20.75 23.89
C VAL A 275 -3.74 -19.29 23.60
N VAL A 276 -2.86 -18.60 22.87
CA VAL A 276 -3.06 -17.21 22.44
C VAL A 276 -4.36 -17.08 21.64
N GLN A 277 -4.62 -18.02 20.73
CA GLN A 277 -5.85 -18.07 19.94
C GLN A 277 -7.11 -18.27 20.80
N LYS A 278 -7.04 -19.10 21.84
CA LYS A 278 -8.15 -19.28 22.77
C LYS A 278 -8.42 -18.03 23.61
N ILE A 279 -7.36 -17.32 24.02
CA ILE A 279 -7.46 -16.07 24.76
C ILE A 279 -8.01 -14.94 23.88
N THR A 280 -7.58 -14.86 22.61
CA THR A 280 -8.01 -13.82 21.68
C THR A 280 -9.34 -14.12 20.97
N ALA A 281 -9.81 -15.36 20.97
CA ALA A 281 -11.04 -15.77 20.30
C ALA A 281 -12.30 -14.96 20.68
N PRO A 282 -12.52 -14.61 21.97
CA PRO A 282 -13.67 -13.77 22.32
C PRO A 282 -13.53 -12.32 21.84
N ILE A 283 -12.27 -11.84 21.69
CA ILE A 283 -11.98 -10.47 21.27
C ILE A 283 -11.95 -10.38 19.73
N GLN A 284 -11.47 -11.43 19.04
CA GLN A 284 -11.37 -11.48 17.59
C GLN A 284 -12.00 -12.74 17.02
N PRO A 285 -13.33 -12.81 16.90
CA PRO A 285 -14.01 -13.95 16.31
C PRO A 285 -13.61 -14.11 14.84
N ARG A 286 -13.40 -15.36 14.42
CA ARG A 286 -13.15 -15.69 13.02
C ARG A 286 -14.45 -15.82 12.27
N VAL A 287 -14.42 -15.41 11.01
CA VAL A 287 -15.51 -15.72 10.07
C VAL A 287 -15.55 -17.23 9.86
N ALA A 288 -16.74 -17.83 9.96
CA ALA A 288 -16.93 -19.26 9.78
C ALA A 288 -16.58 -19.65 8.33
N GLU A 289 -15.47 -20.36 8.16
CA GLU A 289 -15.13 -20.97 6.88
C GLU A 289 -15.87 -22.30 6.75
N HIS A 290 -16.61 -22.47 5.66
CA HIS A 290 -17.45 -23.64 5.42
C HIS A 290 -16.69 -24.96 5.22
N ARG A 291 -15.35 -24.98 5.31
CA ARG A 291 -14.54 -26.20 5.14
C ARG A 291 -13.62 -26.44 6.33
N PRO A 292 -13.52 -27.68 6.85
CA PRO A 292 -12.55 -28.00 7.88
C PRO A 292 -11.13 -27.80 7.32
N GLN A 293 -10.31 -26.99 8.01
CA GLN A 293 -8.95 -26.64 7.61
C GLN A 293 -7.98 -27.86 7.52
N SER A 294 -8.41 -29.04 7.96
CA SER A 294 -7.60 -30.26 7.99
C SER A 294 -7.58 -31.06 6.68
N VAL A 295 -8.47 -30.74 5.74
CA VAL A 295 -8.61 -31.49 4.47
C VAL A 295 -8.36 -30.55 3.29
N LYS A 296 -7.48 -30.98 2.37
CA LYS A 296 -7.17 -30.25 1.13
C LYS A 296 -7.46 -31.14 -0.08
N ARG A 297 -7.97 -30.56 -1.17
CA ARG A 297 -8.05 -31.23 -2.47
C ARG A 297 -6.68 -31.18 -3.15
N LEU A 298 -6.32 -32.23 -3.87
CA LEU A 298 -5.13 -32.23 -4.71
C LEU A 298 -5.43 -31.38 -5.94
N PHE A 299 -4.52 -30.45 -6.27
CA PHE A 299 -4.64 -29.59 -7.45
C PHE A 299 -3.75 -30.11 -8.57
N TYR A 300 -4.30 -30.19 -9.76
CA TYR A 300 -3.59 -30.60 -10.95
C TYR A 300 -3.81 -29.61 -12.11
N ALA A 301 -2.84 -29.50 -13.02
CA ALA A 301 -2.99 -28.68 -14.22
C ALA A 301 -4.15 -29.24 -15.06
N PHE A 302 -5.08 -28.36 -15.42
CA PHE A 302 -6.23 -28.79 -16.21
C PHE A 302 -5.80 -29.30 -17.58
N SER A 303 -6.33 -30.46 -17.97
CA SER A 303 -6.19 -31.02 -19.31
C SER A 303 -7.53 -31.59 -19.77
N ARG A 304 -7.84 -31.39 -21.04
CA ARG A 304 -9.06 -31.91 -21.67
C ARG A 304 -9.07 -33.44 -21.74
N GLU A 305 -7.90 -34.07 -21.83
CA GLU A 305 -7.75 -35.52 -21.83
C GLU A 305 -8.02 -36.12 -20.45
N LYS A 306 -7.70 -35.39 -19.38
CA LYS A 306 -7.78 -35.85 -17.99
C LYS A 306 -9.00 -35.33 -17.24
N GLN A 307 -10.10 -35.05 -17.92
CA GLN A 307 -11.31 -34.49 -17.31
C GLN A 307 -11.91 -35.40 -16.21
N HIS A 308 -11.71 -36.68 -16.28
CA HIS A 308 -12.18 -37.69 -15.30
C HIS A 308 -11.60 -37.47 -13.89
N LEU A 309 -10.42 -36.85 -13.79
CA LEU A 309 -9.79 -36.51 -12.50
C LEU A 309 -10.50 -35.38 -11.76
N PHE A 310 -11.25 -34.53 -12.47
CA PHE A 310 -11.89 -33.34 -11.93
C PHE A 310 -13.37 -33.59 -11.62
N ASP A 311 -13.89 -32.84 -10.67
CA ASP A 311 -15.29 -32.84 -10.30
C ASP A 311 -16.07 -31.90 -11.24
N LEU A 312 -16.69 -32.50 -12.27
CA LEU A 312 -17.42 -31.77 -13.32
C LEU A 312 -18.94 -31.93 -13.21
N SER A 313 -19.44 -32.27 -12.02
CA SER A 313 -20.88 -32.43 -11.76
C SER A 313 -21.63 -31.10 -12.05
N ASP A 314 -21.05 -29.97 -11.73
CA ASP A 314 -21.56 -28.65 -12.09
C ASP A 314 -20.48 -27.90 -12.91
N LYS A 315 -20.73 -27.78 -14.22
CA LYS A 315 -19.81 -27.09 -15.16
C LYS A 315 -19.81 -25.57 -14.95
N ASP A 316 -20.93 -25.00 -14.53
CA ASP A 316 -21.07 -23.55 -14.40
C ASP A 316 -20.32 -23.01 -13.17
N SER A 317 -20.23 -23.79 -12.09
CA SER A 317 -19.47 -23.42 -10.88
C SER A 317 -18.02 -23.90 -10.89
N PHE A 318 -17.61 -24.79 -11.82
CA PHE A 318 -16.27 -25.32 -11.88
C PHE A 318 -15.20 -24.25 -12.09
N PHE A 319 -15.43 -23.35 -13.05
CA PHE A 319 -14.61 -22.15 -13.22
C PHE A 319 -15.27 -20.99 -12.49
N ASP A 320 -14.72 -20.56 -11.35
CA ASP A 320 -15.21 -19.42 -10.58
C ASP A 320 -15.13 -18.12 -11.39
N SER A 321 -15.92 -17.12 -11.02
CA SER A 321 -16.00 -15.81 -11.70
C SER A 321 -14.62 -15.16 -11.90
N LYS A 322 -13.72 -15.32 -10.93
CA LYS A 322 -12.33 -14.88 -11.00
C LYS A 322 -11.57 -15.57 -12.12
N THR A 323 -11.65 -16.90 -12.21
CA THR A 323 -10.94 -17.71 -13.21
C THR A 323 -11.46 -17.41 -14.61
N ARG A 324 -12.79 -17.31 -14.78
CA ARG A 324 -13.43 -16.95 -16.05
C ARG A 324 -12.94 -15.59 -16.56
N SER A 325 -12.99 -14.57 -15.72
CA SER A 325 -12.53 -13.21 -16.07
C SER A 325 -11.02 -13.15 -16.37
N THR A 326 -10.20 -13.96 -15.68
CA THR A 326 -8.76 -14.06 -15.95
C THR A 326 -8.49 -14.70 -17.31
N ILE A 327 -9.20 -15.78 -17.64
CA ILE A 327 -9.10 -16.47 -18.95
C ILE A 327 -9.48 -15.49 -20.07
N VAL A 328 -10.62 -14.81 -19.92
CA VAL A 328 -11.05 -13.83 -20.94
C VAL A 328 -10.01 -12.70 -21.10
N TYR A 329 -9.47 -12.19 -20.01
CA TYR A 329 -8.45 -11.15 -20.07
C TYR A 329 -7.16 -11.61 -20.77
N GLU A 330 -6.73 -12.85 -20.57
CA GLU A 330 -5.58 -13.40 -21.29
C GLU A 330 -5.86 -13.60 -22.78
N ILE A 331 -7.10 -13.96 -23.18
CA ILE A 331 -7.52 -13.97 -24.58
C ILE A 331 -7.46 -12.54 -25.15
N LEU A 332 -8.03 -11.56 -24.45
CA LEU A 332 -8.01 -10.15 -24.87
C LEU A 332 -6.61 -9.59 -25.08
N LYS A 333 -5.64 -10.02 -24.26
CA LYS A 333 -4.23 -9.60 -24.42
C LYS A 333 -3.56 -10.22 -25.63
N ARG A 334 -3.88 -11.47 -25.94
CA ARG A 334 -3.25 -12.23 -27.04
C ARG A 334 -3.88 -11.97 -28.39
N THR A 335 -5.18 -11.70 -28.41
CA THR A 335 -5.90 -11.35 -29.63
C THR A 335 -5.39 -10.01 -30.14
N THR A 336 -5.05 -9.97 -31.43
CA THR A 336 -4.44 -8.80 -32.06
C THR A 336 -5.36 -8.24 -33.11
N CYS A 337 -5.35 -6.92 -33.24
CA CYS A 337 -5.97 -6.19 -34.34
C CYS A 337 -4.90 -5.96 -35.40
N THR A 338 -5.19 -6.19 -36.66
CA THR A 338 -4.40 -6.05 -37.90
C THR A 338 -3.41 -7.19 -38.21
N LYS A 339 -3.58 -7.73 -39.44
CA LYS A 339 -2.59 -8.52 -40.18
C LYS A 339 -1.31 -7.72 -40.52
N ALA A 340 -1.29 -6.41 -40.21
CA ALA A 340 -0.12 -5.57 -40.35
C ALA A 340 0.96 -5.91 -39.34
N LYS A 341 2.23 -5.62 -39.66
CA LYS A 341 3.46 -5.88 -38.89
C LYS A 341 3.44 -5.62 -37.35
N TYR A 342 2.29 -5.16 -36.80
CA TYR A 342 2.14 -4.68 -35.42
C TYR A 342 0.90 -5.28 -34.78
N SER A 343 1.13 -6.21 -33.87
CA SER A 343 0.05 -6.80 -33.09
C SER A 343 -0.40 -5.82 -32.00
N MET A 344 -1.62 -5.31 -32.07
CA MET A 344 -2.21 -4.45 -31.05
C MET A 344 -3.26 -5.23 -30.23
N GLY A 345 -2.86 -5.72 -29.05
CA GLY A 345 -3.79 -6.29 -28.10
C GLY A 345 -4.60 -5.21 -27.34
N ILE A 346 -5.48 -5.63 -26.42
CA ILE A 346 -6.39 -4.75 -25.68
C ILE A 346 -5.68 -3.59 -24.98
N THR A 347 -4.49 -3.79 -24.43
CA THR A 347 -3.70 -2.74 -23.74
C THR A 347 -3.32 -1.60 -24.66
N SER A 348 -2.99 -1.93 -25.92
CA SER A 348 -2.66 -0.95 -26.96
C SER A 348 -3.92 -0.20 -27.45
N LEU A 349 -5.04 -0.91 -27.60
CA LEU A 349 -6.32 -0.33 -27.99
C LEU A 349 -6.85 0.65 -26.92
N LEU A 350 -6.68 0.33 -25.64
CA LEU A 350 -6.99 1.23 -24.53
C LEU A 350 -6.08 2.47 -24.52
N ALA A 351 -4.77 2.28 -24.74
CA ALA A 351 -3.80 3.39 -24.77
C ALA A 351 -4.07 4.35 -25.95
N ASN A 352 -4.55 3.85 -27.08
CA ASN A 352 -4.89 4.64 -28.27
C ASN A 352 -6.33 5.19 -28.23
N GLY A 353 -7.08 4.97 -27.15
CA GLY A 353 -8.43 5.48 -26.98
C GLY A 353 -9.47 4.86 -27.95
N VAL A 354 -9.20 3.66 -28.49
CA VAL A 354 -10.16 2.86 -29.25
C VAL A 354 -11.25 2.33 -28.33
N TYR A 355 -10.85 1.83 -27.14
CA TYR A 355 -11.74 1.56 -26.02
C TYR A 355 -11.43 2.50 -24.86
N LEU A 356 -12.46 2.87 -24.10
CA LEU A 356 -12.37 3.71 -22.90
C LEU A 356 -11.97 2.92 -21.66
N ALA A 357 -12.53 1.73 -21.53
CA ALA A 357 -12.32 0.86 -20.38
C ALA A 357 -12.53 -0.61 -20.76
N ALA A 358 -11.88 -1.47 -20.00
CA ALA A 358 -12.03 -2.92 -20.05
C ALA A 358 -11.95 -3.46 -18.62
N TYR A 359 -13.00 -4.16 -18.13
CA TYR A 359 -13.06 -4.62 -16.75
C TYR A 359 -14.00 -5.80 -16.55
N PRO A 360 -13.75 -6.69 -15.58
CA PRO A 360 -14.71 -7.70 -15.14
C PRO A 360 -15.77 -7.07 -14.24
N LEU A 361 -17.00 -7.62 -14.26
CA LEU A 361 -18.09 -7.13 -13.41
C LEU A 361 -17.94 -7.62 -11.95
N HIS A 362 -18.46 -6.82 -11.05
CA HIS A 362 -18.76 -7.26 -9.70
C HIS A 362 -19.94 -8.24 -9.69
N ASP A 363 -19.94 -9.23 -8.79
CA ASP A 363 -20.92 -10.33 -8.75
C ASP A 363 -22.35 -9.91 -8.32
N GLY A 364 -22.66 -8.62 -8.28
CA GLY A 364 -23.97 -8.09 -7.94
C GLY A 364 -23.94 -6.93 -6.94
N ASP A 365 -25.09 -6.59 -6.39
CA ASP A 365 -25.21 -5.55 -5.39
C ASP A 365 -24.81 -6.07 -4.00
N TYR A 366 -24.28 -5.15 -3.17
CA TYR A 366 -23.82 -5.44 -1.81
C TYR A 366 -24.74 -4.87 -0.74
N ARG A 367 -25.79 -4.09 -1.11
CA ARG A 367 -26.77 -3.46 -0.22
C ARG A 367 -28.20 -3.86 -0.61
N GLY A 368 -29.04 -4.13 0.38
CA GLY A 368 -30.45 -4.46 0.22
C GLY A 368 -30.79 -5.78 0.90
N GLU A 369 -31.94 -5.84 1.54
CA GLU A 369 -32.43 -7.05 2.21
C GLU A 369 -32.86 -8.11 1.19
N ASN A 370 -33.37 -7.68 0.02
CA ASN A 370 -33.85 -8.54 -1.06
C ASN A 370 -32.79 -8.84 -2.13
N VAL A 371 -31.49 -8.59 -1.85
CA VAL A 371 -30.41 -8.89 -2.78
C VAL A 371 -30.01 -10.36 -2.62
N GLU A 372 -29.96 -11.08 -3.75
CA GLU A 372 -29.44 -12.45 -3.78
C GLU A 372 -28.07 -12.56 -3.09
N PHE A 373 -27.84 -13.68 -2.38
CA PHE A 373 -26.58 -13.93 -1.70
C PHE A 373 -25.46 -14.04 -2.74
N ASN A 374 -24.44 -13.18 -2.63
CA ASN A 374 -23.28 -13.17 -3.49
C ASN A 374 -21.99 -12.92 -2.70
N ASP A 375 -20.84 -13.31 -3.27
CA ASP A 375 -19.54 -13.18 -2.62
C ASP A 375 -19.19 -11.72 -2.28
N ARG A 376 -19.68 -10.73 -3.05
CA ARG A 376 -19.48 -9.30 -2.77
C ARG A 376 -20.22 -8.84 -1.53
N LYS A 377 -21.48 -9.27 -1.37
CA LYS A 377 -22.30 -8.97 -0.20
C LYS A 377 -21.70 -9.58 1.05
N LEU A 378 -21.28 -10.84 0.96
CA LEU A 378 -20.61 -11.55 2.06
C LEU A 378 -19.33 -10.83 2.50
N LEU A 379 -18.48 -10.40 1.56
CA LEU A 379 -17.28 -9.63 1.86
C LEU A 379 -17.61 -8.26 2.46
N TYR A 380 -18.67 -7.61 2.01
CA TYR A 380 -19.09 -6.33 2.58
C TYR A 380 -19.54 -6.47 4.04
N GLU A 381 -20.35 -7.48 4.34
CA GLU A 381 -20.91 -7.69 5.68
C GLU A 381 -19.84 -8.19 6.67
N GLU A 382 -19.00 -9.15 6.26
CA GLU A 382 -18.05 -9.82 7.15
C GLU A 382 -16.67 -9.14 7.20
N TRP A 383 -16.35 -8.25 6.26
CA TRP A 383 -15.00 -7.69 6.18
C TRP A 383 -14.97 -6.16 6.01
N ALA A 384 -15.76 -5.56 5.10
CA ALA A 384 -15.65 -4.14 4.77
C ALA A 384 -16.50 -3.22 5.65
N SER A 385 -17.39 -3.76 6.48
CA SER A 385 -18.20 -2.98 7.40
C SER A 385 -17.38 -2.53 8.62
N TYR A 386 -17.45 -1.25 9.00
CA TYR A 386 -16.80 -0.76 10.22
C TYR A 386 -17.31 -1.46 11.50
N ARG A 387 -18.52 -2.00 11.50
CA ARG A 387 -19.07 -2.73 12.64
C ARG A 387 -18.31 -4.01 13.01
N VAL A 388 -17.56 -4.55 12.04
CA VAL A 388 -16.78 -5.79 12.21
C VAL A 388 -15.27 -5.52 12.35
N PHE A 389 -14.87 -4.30 12.81
CA PHE A 389 -13.46 -3.91 12.95
C PHE A 389 -12.64 -4.90 13.81
N TYR A 390 -13.26 -5.55 14.77
CA TYR A 390 -12.67 -6.53 15.69
C TYR A 390 -12.56 -7.96 15.10
N LYS A 391 -13.28 -8.27 13.99
CA LYS A 391 -13.23 -9.61 13.37
C LYS A 391 -11.94 -9.82 12.58
N TYR A 392 -11.50 -11.08 12.55
CA TYR A 392 -10.35 -11.48 11.74
C TYR A 392 -10.66 -11.40 10.25
N GLN A 393 -9.68 -11.01 9.43
CA GLN A 393 -9.88 -10.87 7.99
C GLN A 393 -10.07 -12.24 7.31
N PRO A 394 -11.08 -12.43 6.45
CA PRO A 394 -11.32 -13.66 5.70
C PRO A 394 -10.45 -13.69 4.43
N ILE A 395 -9.12 -13.91 4.60
CA ILE A 395 -8.14 -13.77 3.51
C ILE A 395 -8.40 -14.75 2.35
N ASP A 396 -8.91 -15.95 2.62
CA ASP A 396 -9.22 -16.92 1.56
C ASP A 396 -10.42 -16.49 0.71
N LEU A 397 -11.41 -15.82 1.34
CA LEU A 397 -12.54 -15.24 0.64
C LEU A 397 -12.12 -14.03 -0.21
N VAL A 398 -11.24 -13.18 0.34
CA VAL A 398 -10.64 -12.04 -0.39
C VAL A 398 -9.86 -12.56 -1.60
N ARG A 399 -9.05 -13.62 -1.45
CA ARG A 399 -8.36 -14.26 -2.55
C ARG A 399 -9.31 -14.85 -3.60
N LYS A 400 -10.38 -15.53 -3.16
CA LYS A 400 -11.38 -16.11 -4.05
C LYS A 400 -11.99 -15.04 -4.96
N TYR A 401 -12.23 -13.84 -4.41
CA TYR A 401 -12.91 -12.76 -5.13
C TYR A 401 -11.97 -11.87 -5.95
N PHE A 402 -10.84 -11.43 -5.37
CA PHE A 402 -9.92 -10.46 -5.96
C PHE A 402 -8.61 -11.07 -6.50
N GLY A 403 -8.28 -12.28 -6.16
CA GLY A 403 -7.04 -12.95 -6.57
C GLY A 403 -5.92 -12.89 -5.53
N GLU A 404 -4.79 -13.53 -5.89
CA GLU A 404 -3.68 -13.77 -4.98
C GLU A 404 -2.91 -12.49 -4.62
N LYS A 405 -2.68 -11.58 -5.58
CA LYS A 405 -1.92 -10.32 -5.36
C LYS A 405 -2.58 -9.45 -4.29
N ILE A 406 -3.91 -9.29 -4.36
CA ILE A 406 -4.68 -8.50 -3.38
C ILE A 406 -4.81 -9.28 -2.06
N GLY A 407 -5.03 -10.60 -2.13
CA GLY A 407 -5.04 -11.46 -0.94
C GLY A 407 -3.74 -11.40 -0.14
N LEU A 408 -2.57 -11.34 -0.80
CA LEU A 408 -1.27 -11.18 -0.16
C LEU A 408 -1.10 -9.82 0.51
N TYR A 409 -1.60 -8.74 -0.10
CA TYR A 409 -1.59 -7.41 0.50
C TYR A 409 -2.32 -7.38 1.85
N PHE A 410 -3.57 -7.83 1.87
CA PHE A 410 -4.36 -7.86 3.11
C PHE A 410 -3.82 -8.86 4.14
N ALA A 411 -3.23 -9.97 3.69
CA ALA A 411 -2.56 -10.92 4.58
C ALA A 411 -1.33 -10.29 5.23
N TRP A 412 -0.53 -9.53 4.45
CA TRP A 412 0.65 -8.81 4.94
C TRP A 412 0.26 -7.70 5.93
N LEU A 413 -0.72 -6.86 5.57
CA LEU A 413 -1.21 -5.79 6.43
C LEU A 413 -1.78 -6.34 7.75
N GLY A 414 -2.50 -7.48 7.68
CA GLY A 414 -3.00 -8.17 8.86
C GLY A 414 -1.88 -8.72 9.77
N VAL A 415 -0.79 -9.26 9.20
CA VAL A 415 0.38 -9.70 9.97
C VAL A 415 1.11 -8.51 10.59
N TYR A 416 1.31 -7.44 9.84
CA TYR A 416 1.92 -6.21 10.34
C TYR A 416 1.14 -5.65 11.53
N THR A 417 -0.18 -5.52 11.40
CA THR A 417 -1.06 -5.06 12.49
C THR A 417 -0.99 -5.96 13.72
N GLN A 418 -0.97 -7.29 13.56
CA GLN A 418 -0.85 -8.23 14.67
C GLN A 418 0.50 -8.13 15.39
N MET A 419 1.58 -7.97 14.64
CA MET A 419 2.91 -7.84 15.21
C MET A 419 3.13 -6.50 15.90
N LEU A 420 2.35 -5.45 15.55
CA LEU A 420 2.35 -4.17 16.28
C LEU A 420 1.74 -4.28 17.68
N ILE A 421 0.88 -5.26 17.97
CA ILE A 421 0.26 -5.42 19.29
C ILE A 421 1.32 -5.57 20.40
N PRO A 422 2.24 -6.56 20.36
CA PRO A 422 3.28 -6.67 21.39
C PRO A 422 4.21 -5.46 21.41
N ALA A 423 4.54 -4.87 20.27
CA ALA A 423 5.35 -3.67 20.19
C ALA A 423 4.68 -2.47 20.89
N SER A 424 3.38 -2.29 20.70
CA SER A 424 2.59 -1.25 21.35
C SER A 424 2.52 -1.44 22.87
N VAL A 425 2.34 -2.68 23.33
CA VAL A 425 2.30 -2.99 24.78
C VAL A 425 3.62 -2.63 25.43
N VAL A 426 4.75 -3.06 24.85
CA VAL A 426 6.09 -2.73 25.37
C VAL A 426 6.33 -1.22 25.33
N GLY A 427 5.95 -0.53 24.25
CA GLY A 427 6.08 0.93 24.14
C GLY A 427 5.28 1.69 25.19
N VAL A 428 4.05 1.25 25.48
CA VAL A 428 3.24 1.82 26.59
C VAL A 428 3.90 1.56 27.93
N ILE A 429 4.46 0.37 28.19
CA ILE A 429 5.17 0.07 29.43
C ILE A 429 6.38 0.99 29.60
N VAL A 430 7.16 1.21 28.55
CA VAL A 430 8.33 2.13 28.58
C VAL A 430 7.90 3.57 28.86
N PHE A 431 6.80 4.02 28.27
CA PHE A 431 6.25 5.35 28.55
C PHE A 431 5.75 5.48 30.00
N LEU A 432 5.02 4.47 30.50
CA LEU A 432 4.56 4.45 31.90
C LEU A 432 5.73 4.36 32.90
N TYR A 433 6.81 3.66 32.55
CA TYR A 433 8.05 3.68 33.36
C TYR A 433 8.63 5.09 33.45
N GLY A 434 8.68 5.84 32.33
CA GLY A 434 9.08 7.25 32.33
C GLY A 434 8.17 8.11 33.21
N CYS A 435 6.84 7.88 33.21
CA CYS A 435 5.90 8.56 34.09
C CYS A 435 6.16 8.23 35.59
N ALA A 436 6.39 6.96 35.89
CA ALA A 436 6.60 6.50 37.28
C ALA A 436 7.94 7.01 37.88
N THR A 437 8.97 7.21 37.05
CA THR A 437 10.31 7.60 37.47
C THR A 437 10.61 9.10 37.33
N VAL A 438 9.63 9.90 36.90
CA VAL A 438 9.83 11.34 36.66
C VAL A 438 10.20 12.11 37.93
N ASP A 439 9.63 11.68 39.05
CA ASP A 439 9.91 12.30 40.36
C ASP A 439 11.21 11.80 40.99
N ASP A 440 11.81 10.72 40.51
CA ASP A 440 13.08 10.19 40.97
C ASP A 440 14.27 10.67 40.11
N ASN A 441 13.99 11.32 39.01
CA ASN A 441 15.03 11.77 38.07
C ASN A 441 15.80 12.98 38.63
N ILE A 442 17.04 12.75 39.09
CA ILE A 442 17.92 13.76 39.69
C ILE A 442 18.16 14.94 38.73
N PRO A 443 18.54 14.76 37.44
CA PRO A 443 18.73 15.90 36.54
C PRO A 443 17.49 16.80 36.38
N SER A 444 16.28 16.20 36.31
CA SER A 444 15.04 16.98 36.26
C SER A 444 14.78 17.75 37.56
N LYS A 445 15.13 17.16 38.74
CA LYS A 445 15.04 17.84 40.03
C LYS A 445 16.00 19.03 40.11
N GLU A 446 17.26 18.86 39.71
CA GLU A 446 18.24 19.93 39.64
C GLU A 446 17.80 21.09 38.73
N MET A 447 17.21 20.79 37.58
CA MET A 447 16.66 21.83 36.70
C MET A 447 15.44 22.54 37.30
N CYS A 448 14.69 21.88 38.15
CA CYS A 448 13.51 22.47 38.83
C CYS A 448 13.87 23.23 40.10
N ASP A 449 15.09 23.09 40.60
CA ASP A 449 15.53 23.71 41.83
C ASP A 449 15.75 25.21 41.66
N GLN A 450 14.93 25.99 42.31
CA GLN A 450 15.03 27.45 42.30
C GLN A 450 16.22 27.98 43.15
N SER A 451 16.73 27.18 44.09
CA SER A 451 17.82 27.58 44.96
C SER A 451 19.15 27.72 44.22
N GLN A 452 19.36 26.98 43.12
CA GLN A 452 20.59 27.00 42.35
C GLN A 452 20.78 28.28 41.52
N ASN A 453 19.72 29.04 41.27
CA ASN A 453 19.70 30.33 40.59
C ASN A 453 20.57 30.40 39.32
N ILE A 454 20.54 29.31 38.49
CA ILE A 454 21.32 29.23 37.26
C ILE A 454 20.69 30.16 36.20
N THR A 455 21.45 31.21 35.81
CA THR A 455 21.04 32.14 34.75
C THR A 455 21.55 31.65 33.39
N MET A 456 20.65 31.50 32.40
CA MET A 456 20.94 31.02 31.09
C MET A 456 21.07 32.18 30.08
N CYS A 457 21.95 32.02 29.11
CA CYS A 457 22.15 32.96 28.02
C CYS A 457 20.90 33.08 27.15
N PRO A 458 20.69 34.22 26.42
CA PRO A 458 19.53 34.45 25.58
C PRO A 458 19.45 33.50 24.41
N LEU A 459 18.24 33.03 24.07
CA LEU A 459 17.98 32.09 22.97
C LEU A 459 17.78 32.74 21.60
N CYS A 460 17.74 34.06 21.53
CA CYS A 460 17.75 34.88 20.33
C CYS A 460 18.43 36.20 20.58
N ASP A 461 18.92 36.87 19.52
CA ASP A 461 19.62 38.13 19.61
C ASP A 461 18.68 39.28 19.93
N LYS A 462 19.15 40.26 20.71
CA LYS A 462 18.49 41.52 21.08
C LYS A 462 17.16 41.38 21.83
N THR A 463 16.21 40.63 21.28
CA THR A 463 14.81 40.57 21.75
C THR A 463 14.56 39.59 22.87
N CYS A 464 15.43 38.56 23.03
CA CYS A 464 15.34 37.61 24.12
C CYS A 464 16.18 38.07 25.31
N SER A 465 15.60 38.04 26.49
CA SER A 465 16.28 38.31 27.76
C SER A 465 16.97 37.06 28.31
N TYR A 466 17.80 37.25 29.34
CA TYR A 466 18.30 36.16 30.18
C TYR A 466 17.12 35.43 30.83
N TRP A 467 17.29 34.14 31.09
CA TRP A 467 16.22 33.35 31.68
C TRP A 467 16.76 32.38 32.74
N LYS A 468 15.93 32.03 33.71
CA LYS A 468 16.30 31.11 34.80
C LYS A 468 16.06 29.65 34.32
N MET A 469 17.00 28.74 34.59
CA MET A 469 16.91 27.33 34.28
C MET A 469 15.63 26.68 34.83
N SER A 470 15.20 27.08 36.05
CA SER A 470 13.97 26.59 36.68
C SER A 470 12.69 26.83 35.87
N SER A 471 12.67 27.82 34.95
CA SER A 471 11.54 28.03 34.06
C SER A 471 11.34 26.90 33.05
N ALA A 472 12.36 26.08 32.79
CA ALA A 472 12.31 24.90 31.94
C ALA A 472 11.91 23.61 32.63
N CYS A 473 11.60 23.66 33.94
CA CYS A 473 11.24 22.48 34.76
C CYS A 473 10.16 21.60 34.12
N ALA A 474 9.04 22.16 33.66
CA ALA A 474 7.97 21.40 33.03
C ALA A 474 8.45 20.68 31.75
N THR A 475 9.29 21.31 30.94
CA THR A 475 9.86 20.71 29.72
C THR A 475 10.85 19.59 30.03
N ALA A 476 11.67 19.76 31.07
CA ALA A 476 12.63 18.75 31.51
C ALA A 476 11.92 17.48 32.04
N ARG A 477 10.89 17.66 32.88
CA ARG A 477 10.03 16.54 33.35
C ARG A 477 9.32 15.85 32.20
N ALA A 478 8.77 16.60 31.24
CA ALA A 478 8.14 16.02 30.06
C ALA A 478 9.13 15.27 29.17
N SER A 479 10.38 15.76 29.05
CA SER A 479 11.43 15.08 28.28
C SER A 479 11.78 13.71 28.85
N HIS A 480 11.78 13.54 30.20
CA HIS A 480 12.08 12.26 30.83
C HIS A 480 11.06 11.16 30.49
N LEU A 481 9.81 11.49 30.17
CA LEU A 481 8.81 10.52 29.75
C LEU A 481 9.23 9.74 28.49
N PHE A 482 10.04 10.38 27.66
CA PHE A 482 10.51 9.82 26.38
C PHE A 482 12.01 9.52 26.36
N ASP A 483 12.81 10.18 27.20
CA ASP A 483 14.27 9.99 27.33
C ASP A 483 14.63 9.36 28.68
N ASN A 484 14.33 8.08 28.80
CA ASN A 484 14.65 7.27 29.99
C ASN A 484 15.50 6.06 29.59
N PRO A 485 16.18 5.37 30.53
CA PRO A 485 17.03 4.22 30.21
C PRO A 485 16.29 3.08 29.50
N ALA A 486 14.99 2.94 29.73
CA ALA A 486 14.17 1.90 29.08
C ALA A 486 13.97 2.14 27.58
N THR A 487 14.09 3.39 27.08
CA THR A 487 13.98 3.68 25.65
C THR A 487 15.13 3.11 24.83
N VAL A 488 16.33 3.00 25.38
CA VAL A 488 17.47 2.33 24.72
C VAL A 488 17.18 0.84 24.55
N PHE A 489 16.70 0.18 25.62
CA PHE A 489 16.26 -1.20 25.57
C PHE A 489 15.13 -1.39 24.53
N PHE A 490 14.17 -0.46 24.51
CA PHE A 490 13.07 -0.48 23.55
C PHE A 490 13.55 -0.37 22.10
N SER A 491 14.58 0.40 21.83
CA SER A 491 15.17 0.52 20.48
C SER A 491 15.79 -0.79 20.01
N ILE A 492 16.51 -1.51 20.90
CA ILE A 492 17.03 -2.85 20.61
C ILE A 492 15.87 -3.83 20.34
N PHE A 493 14.88 -3.81 21.23
CA PHE A 493 13.69 -4.64 21.08
C PHE A 493 12.99 -4.40 19.72
N MET A 494 12.81 -3.15 19.29
CA MET A 494 12.16 -2.81 18.05
C MET A 494 12.99 -3.16 16.81
N ALA A 495 14.30 -3.10 16.89
CA ALA A 495 15.18 -3.58 15.82
C ALA A 495 15.05 -5.10 15.63
N LEU A 496 15.03 -5.87 16.72
CA LEU A 496 14.79 -7.31 16.69
C LEU A 496 13.35 -7.65 16.29
N TRP A 497 12.40 -6.84 16.71
CA TRP A 497 11.01 -6.95 16.27
C TRP A 497 10.90 -6.82 14.75
N ALA A 498 11.58 -5.84 14.15
CA ALA A 498 11.59 -5.65 12.71
C ALA A 498 12.14 -6.88 11.96
N ALA A 499 13.27 -7.45 12.41
CA ALA A 499 13.83 -8.68 11.86
C ALA A 499 12.86 -9.86 12.02
N THR A 500 12.31 -10.05 13.23
CA THR A 500 11.35 -11.12 13.53
C THR A 500 10.06 -10.97 12.69
N PHE A 501 9.59 -9.75 12.48
CA PHE A 501 8.44 -9.47 11.61
C PHE A 501 8.69 -9.91 10.17
N MET A 502 9.86 -9.60 9.61
CA MET A 502 10.22 -9.99 8.25
C MET A 502 10.28 -11.51 8.09
N GLU A 503 10.90 -12.23 9.03
CA GLU A 503 10.96 -13.69 8.99
C GLU A 503 9.59 -14.34 9.28
N HIS A 504 8.80 -13.78 10.19
CA HIS A 504 7.43 -14.23 10.43
C HIS A 504 6.56 -14.08 9.17
N TRP A 505 6.68 -12.96 8.45
CA TRP A 505 5.99 -12.75 7.19
C TRP A 505 6.40 -13.77 6.13
N LYS A 506 7.70 -14.00 5.92
CA LYS A 506 8.23 -15.00 5.00
C LYS A 506 7.60 -16.38 5.23
N ARG A 507 7.57 -16.82 6.49
CA ARG A 507 6.96 -18.10 6.88
C ARG A 507 5.45 -18.12 6.67
N LYS A 508 4.75 -17.02 6.95
CA LYS A 508 3.32 -16.90 6.68
C LYS A 508 3.03 -16.95 5.19
N GLN A 509 3.80 -16.23 4.39
CA GLN A 509 3.73 -16.23 2.93
C GLN A 509 3.93 -17.62 2.35
N MET A 510 4.92 -18.41 2.83
CA MET A 510 5.12 -19.78 2.40
C MET A 510 3.95 -20.69 2.75
N ARG A 511 3.32 -20.52 3.91
CA ARG A 511 2.09 -21.23 4.28
C ARG A 511 0.92 -20.87 3.36
N LEU A 512 0.77 -19.61 3.03
CA LEU A 512 -0.25 -19.13 2.07
C LEU A 512 0.01 -19.69 0.67
N ASN A 513 1.27 -19.66 0.20
CA ASN A 513 1.65 -20.23 -1.09
C ASN A 513 1.32 -21.74 -1.19
N TYR A 514 1.58 -22.48 -0.13
CA TYR A 514 1.20 -23.89 -0.07
C TYR A 514 -0.34 -24.06 -0.06
N ARG A 515 -1.06 -23.26 0.75
CA ARG A 515 -2.52 -23.31 0.84
C ARG A 515 -3.20 -22.93 -0.48
N TRP A 516 -2.61 -22.03 -1.24
CA TRP A 516 -3.12 -21.48 -2.49
C TRP A 516 -2.57 -22.18 -3.75
N ASP A 517 -1.79 -23.23 -3.59
CA ASP A 517 -1.18 -24.03 -4.67
C ASP A 517 -0.24 -23.24 -5.60
N LEU A 518 0.49 -22.27 -5.03
CA LEU A 518 1.46 -21.42 -5.73
C LEU A 518 2.90 -21.93 -5.64
N THR A 519 3.18 -23.03 -4.95
CA THR A 519 4.54 -23.53 -4.69
C THR A 519 5.32 -23.90 -5.95
N SER A 520 4.63 -24.31 -7.02
CA SER A 520 5.21 -24.64 -8.34
C SER A 520 4.85 -23.61 -9.41
N PHE A 521 4.39 -22.43 -8.99
CA PHE A 521 4.10 -21.36 -9.93
C PHE A 521 5.40 -20.67 -10.32
N GLU A 522 5.77 -20.75 -11.58
CA GLU A 522 6.82 -19.94 -12.20
C GLU A 522 6.17 -18.74 -12.86
N GLU A 523 6.68 -17.57 -12.55
CA GLU A 523 6.22 -16.34 -13.22
C GLU A 523 6.78 -16.34 -14.64
N GLU A 524 5.91 -16.57 -15.62
CA GLU A 524 6.28 -16.43 -17.03
C GLU A 524 6.69 -14.97 -17.31
N GLU A 525 7.66 -14.77 -18.24
CA GLU A 525 7.98 -13.43 -18.72
C GLU A 525 6.70 -12.80 -19.30
N GLY A 526 6.18 -11.78 -18.63
CA GLY A 526 4.98 -11.08 -19.09
C GLY A 526 5.13 -10.52 -20.50
N HIS A 527 4.01 -10.36 -21.21
CA HIS A 527 3.99 -9.76 -22.54
C HIS A 527 4.68 -8.40 -22.55
N PRO A 528 5.43 -8.07 -23.62
CA PRO A 528 6.03 -6.76 -23.76
C PRO A 528 4.96 -5.66 -23.75
N ARG A 529 5.31 -4.49 -23.26
CA ARG A 529 4.45 -3.32 -23.27
C ARG A 529 4.36 -2.71 -24.67
N ALA A 530 3.19 -2.19 -25.03
CA ALA A 530 2.95 -1.55 -26.32
C ALA A 530 3.97 -0.44 -26.65
N GLU A 531 4.36 0.37 -25.67
CA GLU A 531 5.36 1.44 -25.84
C GLU A 531 6.76 0.88 -26.12
N TYR A 532 7.12 -0.27 -25.53
CA TYR A 532 8.36 -0.96 -25.81
C TYR A 532 8.37 -1.54 -27.23
N GLU A 533 7.30 -2.19 -27.63
CA GLU A 533 7.14 -2.75 -28.97
C GLU A 533 7.19 -1.64 -30.04
N ALA A 534 6.50 -0.52 -29.83
CA ALA A 534 6.53 0.64 -30.70
C ALA A 534 7.96 1.19 -30.91
N ARG A 535 8.76 1.27 -29.79
CA ARG A 535 10.16 1.72 -29.88
C ARG A 535 11.08 0.72 -30.56
N VAL A 536 10.92 -0.57 -30.27
CA VAL A 536 11.66 -1.64 -30.98
C VAL A 536 11.39 -1.58 -32.44
N LEU A 537 10.15 -1.38 -32.81
CA LEU A 537 9.71 -1.23 -34.19
C LEU A 537 10.33 -0.02 -34.85
N GLN A 538 10.20 1.16 -34.28
CA GLN A 538 10.81 2.38 -34.81
C GLN A 538 12.32 2.19 -35.04
N LYS A 539 12.98 1.42 -34.16
CA LYS A 539 14.40 1.07 -34.31
C LYS A 539 14.61 0.07 -35.44
N SER A 540 13.73 -0.91 -35.64
CA SER A 540 13.84 -1.88 -36.75
C SER A 540 13.68 -1.19 -38.10
N LEU A 541 12.70 -0.30 -38.23
CA LEU A 541 12.49 0.50 -39.46
C LEU A 541 13.71 1.35 -39.81
N ARG A 542 14.35 1.98 -38.81
CA ARG A 542 15.59 2.73 -39.03
C ARG A 542 16.79 1.85 -39.39
N LYS A 543 16.78 0.55 -39.02
CA LYS A 543 17.84 -0.42 -39.32
C LYS A 543 17.63 -1.09 -40.69
N GLU A 544 16.38 -1.42 -41.07
CA GLU A 544 16.05 -1.93 -42.39
C GLU A 544 16.45 -0.97 -43.50
N SER A 545 16.48 0.33 -43.22
CA SER A 545 17.03 1.37 -44.12
C SER A 545 18.54 1.29 -44.29
N LYS A 546 19.27 0.54 -43.43
CA LYS A 546 20.77 0.50 -43.46
C LYS A 546 21.36 -0.88 -43.69
N ASP A 547 20.70 -2.00 -43.29
CA ASP A 547 21.27 -3.35 -43.37
C ASP A 547 20.19 -4.42 -43.61
N LYS A 548 20.42 -5.33 -44.57
CA LYS A 548 19.51 -6.44 -44.95
C LYS A 548 19.54 -7.66 -44.02
N LYS A 549 20.11 -7.62 -42.82
CA LYS A 549 20.14 -8.75 -41.89
C LYS A 549 19.05 -8.70 -40.86
N THR A 550 18.19 -9.72 -40.85
CA THR A 550 17.01 -9.94 -40.01
C THR A 550 17.35 -10.49 -38.62
N ASP A 551 18.11 -9.79 -37.83
CA ASP A 551 18.23 -10.13 -36.40
C ASP A 551 17.13 -9.45 -35.58
N LYS A 552 16.53 -10.19 -34.61
CA LYS A 552 15.54 -9.65 -33.69
C LYS A 552 16.11 -8.45 -32.96
N VAL A 553 15.66 -7.25 -33.35
CA VAL A 553 16.14 -5.99 -32.81
C VAL A 553 15.66 -5.86 -31.36
N LYS A 554 16.61 -5.70 -30.43
CA LYS A 554 16.32 -5.38 -29.02
C LYS A 554 16.81 -3.97 -28.70
N LEU A 555 16.16 -3.29 -27.73
CA LEU A 555 16.67 -2.03 -27.21
C LEU A 555 17.94 -2.30 -26.40
N THR A 556 19.07 -1.70 -26.84
CA THR A 556 20.36 -1.82 -26.18
C THR A 556 20.51 -0.82 -25.04
N TRP A 557 21.54 -0.99 -24.18
CA TRP A 557 21.82 -0.06 -23.10
C TRP A 557 22.06 1.37 -23.62
N LYS A 558 22.70 1.53 -24.76
CA LYS A 558 22.96 2.84 -25.40
C LYS A 558 21.67 3.59 -25.75
N ASP A 559 20.62 2.88 -26.15
CA ASP A 559 19.31 3.49 -26.48
C ASP A 559 18.58 4.02 -25.22
N ARG A 560 18.89 3.46 -24.04
CA ARG A 560 18.27 3.80 -22.75
C ARG A 560 19.10 4.75 -21.90
N PHE A 561 20.38 4.90 -22.20
CA PHE A 561 21.30 5.72 -21.43
C PHE A 561 20.83 7.17 -21.26
N PRO A 562 20.34 7.88 -22.31
CA PRO A 562 19.83 9.24 -22.14
C PRO A 562 18.66 9.30 -21.16
N ALA A 563 17.77 8.28 -21.21
CA ALA A 563 16.64 8.19 -20.30
C ALA A 563 17.08 7.98 -18.83
N TYR A 564 18.11 7.15 -18.61
CA TYR A 564 18.66 6.95 -17.26
C TYR A 564 19.35 8.20 -16.73
N LEU A 565 20.06 8.94 -17.60
CA LEU A 565 20.68 10.21 -17.21
C LEU A 565 19.62 11.26 -16.82
N ILE A 566 18.57 11.42 -17.63
CA ILE A 566 17.45 12.31 -17.33
C ILE A 566 16.80 11.91 -15.98
N ASN A 567 16.60 10.62 -15.74
CA ASN A 567 16.05 10.12 -14.48
C ASN A 567 16.94 10.51 -13.29
N LEU A 568 18.25 10.26 -13.39
CA LEU A 568 19.19 10.57 -12.31
C LEU A 568 19.20 12.06 -11.99
N VAL A 569 19.34 12.91 -13.03
CA VAL A 569 19.36 14.36 -12.86
C VAL A 569 18.03 14.87 -12.28
N SER A 570 16.90 14.35 -12.77
CA SER A 570 15.57 14.75 -12.26
C SER A 570 15.37 14.34 -10.80
N ILE A 571 15.79 13.14 -10.41
CA ILE A 571 15.70 12.68 -9.02
C ILE A 571 16.56 13.54 -8.10
N ILE A 572 17.81 13.84 -8.48
CA ILE A 572 18.71 14.72 -7.71
C ILE A 572 18.10 16.13 -7.59
N PHE A 573 17.55 16.66 -8.69
CA PHE A 573 16.87 17.94 -8.68
C PHE A 573 15.67 17.97 -7.72
N MET A 574 14.83 16.91 -7.71
CA MET A 574 13.67 16.85 -6.81
C MET A 574 14.09 16.70 -5.34
N ILE A 575 15.18 15.99 -5.07
CA ILE A 575 15.78 15.92 -3.73
C ILE A 575 16.26 17.33 -3.30
N ALA A 576 16.96 18.04 -4.19
CA ALA A 576 17.41 19.42 -3.90
C ALA A 576 16.20 20.36 -3.64
N VAL A 577 15.11 20.23 -4.39
CA VAL A 577 13.86 20.98 -4.15
C VAL A 577 13.29 20.65 -2.76
N THR A 578 13.27 19.39 -2.35
CA THR A 578 12.83 19.02 -0.99
C THR A 578 13.70 19.70 0.08
N PHE A 579 15.03 19.67 -0.05
CA PHE A 579 15.92 20.35 0.88
C PHE A 579 15.71 21.87 0.90
N ALA A 580 15.51 22.49 -0.27
CA ALA A 580 15.22 23.92 -0.37
C ALA A 580 13.93 24.31 0.35
N ILE A 581 12.88 23.47 0.24
CA ILE A 581 11.60 23.69 0.94
C ILE A 581 11.78 23.55 2.46
N VAL A 582 12.51 22.53 2.91
CA VAL A 582 12.79 22.35 4.34
C VAL A 582 13.59 23.53 4.88
N LEU A 583 14.58 24.04 4.13
CA LEU A 583 15.30 25.27 4.48
C LEU A 583 14.36 26.46 4.57
N GLY A 584 13.41 26.59 3.63
CA GLY A 584 12.37 27.63 3.68
C GLY A 584 11.51 27.55 4.96
N VAL A 585 11.14 26.36 5.40
CA VAL A 585 10.41 26.17 6.67
C VAL A 585 11.28 26.52 7.87
N ILE A 586 12.57 26.23 7.84
CA ILE A 586 13.51 26.61 8.89
C ILE A 586 13.58 28.15 9.00
N ILE A 587 13.75 28.84 7.89
CA ILE A 587 13.75 30.31 7.86
C ILE A 587 12.43 30.89 8.37
N TYR A 588 11.29 30.29 7.96
CA TYR A 588 9.97 30.64 8.50
C TYR A 588 9.92 30.51 10.04
N ARG A 589 10.43 29.41 10.59
CA ARG A 589 10.48 29.18 12.05
C ARG A 589 11.25 30.27 12.77
N ILE A 590 12.46 30.58 12.28
CA ILE A 590 13.33 31.61 12.85
C ILE A 590 12.67 32.97 12.78
N SER A 591 12.18 33.35 11.61
CA SER A 591 11.52 34.65 11.40
C SER A 591 10.26 34.83 12.24
N THR A 592 9.45 33.78 12.33
CA THR A 592 8.20 33.84 13.13
C THR A 592 8.51 33.86 14.63
N ALA A 593 9.54 33.14 15.09
CA ALA A 593 9.97 33.20 16.48
C ALA A 593 10.44 34.59 16.86
N ALA A 594 11.24 35.24 16.02
CA ALA A 594 11.70 36.63 16.21
C ALA A 594 10.52 37.63 16.19
N ALA A 595 9.60 37.51 15.23
CA ALA A 595 8.42 38.36 15.15
C ALA A 595 7.48 38.24 16.36
N LEU A 596 7.26 37.01 16.85
CA LEU A 596 6.44 36.81 18.05
C LEU A 596 7.14 37.23 19.34
N ALA A 597 8.49 37.19 19.39
CA ALA A 597 9.26 37.73 20.52
C ALA A 597 9.12 39.26 20.69
N MET A 598 8.93 39.96 19.60
CA MET A 598 8.68 41.44 19.61
C MET A 598 7.25 41.82 20.02
N ASN A 599 6.34 40.84 20.18
CA ASN A 599 4.96 41.15 20.57
C ASN A 599 4.88 41.60 22.05
N SER A 600 4.09 42.61 22.32
CA SER A 600 3.92 43.19 23.68
C SER A 600 3.07 42.35 24.63
N SER A 601 2.38 41.32 24.12
CA SER A 601 1.45 40.48 24.88
C SER A 601 2.19 39.39 25.69
N PRO A 602 2.15 39.34 27.04
CA PRO A 602 2.90 38.37 27.81
C PRO A 602 2.43 36.91 27.60
N SER A 603 1.14 36.70 27.28
CA SER A 603 0.60 35.38 26.99
C SER A 603 1.13 34.82 25.62
N VAL A 604 1.42 35.67 24.67
CA VAL A 604 2.04 35.29 23.40
C VAL A 604 3.49 34.91 23.60
N ARG A 605 4.24 35.72 24.37
CA ARG A 605 5.65 35.46 24.69
C ARG A 605 5.87 34.14 25.42
N SER A 606 5.00 33.77 26.35
CA SER A 606 5.13 32.51 27.09
C SER A 606 4.93 31.28 26.19
N ASN A 607 4.18 31.40 25.09
CA ASN A 607 3.83 30.28 24.22
C ASN A 607 4.51 30.31 22.83
N ILE A 608 5.48 31.19 22.59
CA ILE A 608 6.15 31.35 21.29
C ILE A 608 6.63 30.04 20.73
N ARG A 609 7.37 29.26 21.51
CA ARG A 609 7.97 28.00 21.07
C ARG A 609 6.94 26.96 20.65
N VAL A 610 5.89 26.79 21.45
CA VAL A 610 4.82 25.82 21.14
C VAL A 610 4.11 26.23 19.85
N THR A 611 3.80 27.52 19.72
CA THR A 611 3.12 28.08 18.55
C THR A 611 3.97 27.92 17.29
N VAL A 612 5.24 28.32 17.31
CA VAL A 612 6.15 28.21 16.16
C VAL A 612 6.39 26.76 15.78
N THR A 613 6.61 25.88 16.76
CA THR A 613 6.81 24.46 16.49
C THR A 613 5.54 23.84 15.89
N ALA A 614 4.37 24.09 16.46
CA ALA A 614 3.11 23.56 15.97
C ALA A 614 2.78 24.04 14.55
N THR A 615 2.91 25.34 14.28
CA THR A 615 2.65 25.90 12.94
C THR A 615 3.63 25.37 11.90
N ALA A 616 4.91 25.25 12.22
CA ALA A 616 5.92 24.71 11.32
C ALA A 616 5.68 23.22 11.01
N VAL A 617 5.28 22.42 12.00
CA VAL A 617 4.97 21.00 11.77
C VAL A 617 3.71 20.85 10.93
N ILE A 618 2.69 21.70 11.13
CA ILE A 618 1.49 21.72 10.28
C ILE A 618 1.86 22.10 8.84
N ILE A 619 2.70 23.13 8.64
CA ILE A 619 3.18 23.51 7.31
C ILE A 619 3.95 22.35 6.67
N ASN A 620 4.87 21.71 7.38
CA ASN A 620 5.58 20.53 6.90
C ASN A 620 4.62 19.41 6.50
N LEU A 621 3.58 19.14 7.29
CA LEU A 621 2.58 18.12 6.98
C LEU A 621 1.83 18.42 5.67
N VAL A 622 1.39 19.68 5.49
CA VAL A 622 0.71 20.10 4.26
C VAL A 622 1.65 19.99 3.06
N VAL A 623 2.90 20.43 3.19
CA VAL A 623 3.91 20.31 2.14
C VAL A 623 4.19 18.84 1.78
N ILE A 624 4.34 17.98 2.76
CA ILE A 624 4.56 16.53 2.55
C ILE A 624 3.41 15.94 1.71
N ILE A 625 2.15 16.25 2.06
CA ILE A 625 0.98 15.75 1.35
C ILE A 625 0.94 16.25 -0.11
N LEU A 626 1.18 17.55 -0.33
CA LEU A 626 1.16 18.13 -1.67
C LEU A 626 2.28 17.59 -2.55
N LEU A 627 3.50 17.50 -2.02
CA LEU A 627 4.64 16.97 -2.76
C LEU A 627 4.52 15.46 -3.05
N ASP A 628 3.87 14.69 -2.19
CA ASP A 628 3.64 13.25 -2.40
C ASP A 628 2.87 12.99 -3.69
N GLU A 629 1.85 13.80 -4.02
CA GLU A 629 1.10 13.69 -5.27
C GLU A 629 1.96 14.09 -6.49
N VAL A 630 2.67 15.21 -6.39
CA VAL A 630 3.56 15.69 -7.45
C VAL A 630 4.66 14.66 -7.73
N TYR A 631 5.30 14.12 -6.70
CA TYR A 631 6.36 13.11 -6.82
C TYR A 631 5.84 11.80 -7.41
N GLY A 632 4.61 11.40 -7.08
CA GLY A 632 3.96 10.25 -7.70
C GLY A 632 3.74 10.44 -9.21
N CYS A 633 3.36 11.63 -9.66
CA CYS A 633 3.22 11.96 -11.08
C CYS A 633 4.57 11.98 -11.79
N ILE A 634 5.58 12.61 -11.19
CA ILE A 634 6.94 12.68 -11.74
C ILE A 634 7.55 11.29 -11.86
N ALA A 635 7.45 10.45 -10.82
CA ALA A 635 7.97 9.08 -10.85
C ALA A 635 7.34 8.25 -11.99
N ARG A 636 6.04 8.40 -12.23
CA ARG A 636 5.34 7.76 -13.37
C ARG A 636 5.85 8.27 -14.71
N TRP A 637 6.02 9.58 -14.86
CA TRP A 637 6.55 10.19 -16.07
C TRP A 637 7.98 9.73 -16.36
N LEU A 638 8.87 9.77 -15.36
CA LEU A 638 10.25 9.28 -15.47
C LEU A 638 10.33 7.80 -15.86
N THR A 639 9.45 6.96 -15.30
CA THR A 639 9.42 5.53 -15.63
C THR A 639 8.92 5.28 -17.05
N LYS A 640 7.99 6.10 -17.56
CA LYS A 640 7.56 6.02 -18.97
C LYS A 640 8.70 6.34 -19.94
N ILE A 641 9.55 7.30 -19.64
CA ILE A 641 10.71 7.68 -20.47
C ILE A 641 11.71 6.51 -20.61
N GLU A 642 11.87 5.67 -19.60
CA GLU A 642 12.78 4.51 -19.63
C GLU A 642 12.31 3.37 -20.54
N VAL A 643 11.02 3.34 -20.89
CA VAL A 643 10.38 2.30 -21.71
C VAL A 643 10.75 0.87 -21.24
N PRO A 644 10.31 0.45 -20.06
CA PRO A 644 10.53 -0.92 -19.56
C PRO A 644 9.89 -1.97 -20.47
N LYS A 645 10.47 -3.19 -20.53
CA LYS A 645 10.01 -4.27 -21.42
C LYS A 645 8.64 -4.80 -21.01
N THR A 646 8.44 -5.09 -19.71
CA THR A 646 7.24 -5.72 -19.18
C THR A 646 6.53 -4.81 -18.17
N GLU A 647 5.25 -5.08 -17.90
CA GLU A 647 4.48 -4.33 -16.91
C GLU A 647 5.06 -4.50 -15.50
N LYS A 648 5.54 -5.70 -15.16
CA LYS A 648 6.22 -5.97 -13.88
C LYS A 648 7.46 -5.07 -13.71
N ASN A 649 8.33 -5.00 -14.73
CA ASN A 649 9.51 -4.14 -14.69
C ASN A 649 9.13 -2.64 -14.61
N PHE A 650 8.02 -2.24 -15.19
CA PHE A 650 7.50 -0.88 -15.06
C PHE A 650 7.06 -0.60 -13.62
N GLU A 651 6.27 -1.50 -13.05
CA GLU A 651 5.78 -1.39 -11.67
C GLU A 651 6.95 -1.33 -10.68
N GLU A 652 7.93 -2.24 -10.77
CA GLU A 652 9.11 -2.27 -9.89
C GLU A 652 9.95 -0.99 -9.96
N ARG A 653 10.20 -0.47 -11.17
CA ARG A 653 10.96 0.78 -11.35
C ARG A 653 10.19 2.00 -10.87
N LEU A 654 8.88 2.02 -11.07
CA LEU A 654 8.01 3.06 -10.56
C LEU A 654 8.01 3.08 -9.02
N ILE A 655 7.84 1.91 -8.40
CA ILE A 655 7.84 1.75 -6.95
C ILE A 655 9.15 2.27 -6.35
N PHE A 656 10.29 1.86 -6.89
CA PHE A 656 11.59 2.28 -6.38
C PHE A 656 11.77 3.80 -6.42
N LYS A 657 11.44 4.45 -7.55
CA LYS A 657 11.55 5.91 -7.69
C LYS A 657 10.57 6.66 -6.78
N ALA A 658 9.31 6.21 -6.78
CA ALA A 658 8.29 6.81 -5.93
C ALA A 658 8.64 6.67 -4.45
N PHE A 659 9.15 5.50 -4.04
CA PHE A 659 9.61 5.27 -2.67
C PHE A 659 10.76 6.21 -2.29
N LEU A 660 11.79 6.32 -3.13
CA LEU A 660 12.94 7.18 -2.86
C LEU A 660 12.53 8.65 -2.68
N LEU A 661 11.70 9.17 -3.56
CA LEU A 661 11.22 10.55 -3.49
C LEU A 661 10.31 10.79 -2.27
N LYS A 662 9.38 9.88 -2.01
CA LYS A 662 8.49 9.96 -0.84
C LYS A 662 9.25 9.77 0.47
N PHE A 663 10.27 8.91 0.48
CA PHE A 663 11.15 8.71 1.64
C PHE A 663 11.85 10.02 2.00
N VAL A 664 12.52 10.65 1.04
CA VAL A 664 13.20 11.94 1.27
C VAL A 664 12.18 13.01 1.71
N ASN A 665 11.04 13.11 1.03
CA ASN A 665 10.01 14.10 1.38
C ASN A 665 9.49 13.94 2.82
N SER A 666 9.18 12.71 3.23
CA SER A 666 8.56 12.45 4.54
C SER A 666 9.53 12.55 5.71
N TYR A 667 10.81 12.19 5.52
CA TYR A 667 11.75 12.08 6.64
C TYR A 667 12.74 13.23 6.74
N THR A 668 12.99 14.03 5.70
CA THR A 668 13.96 15.14 5.77
C THR A 668 13.65 16.16 6.88
N PRO A 669 12.39 16.59 7.11
CA PRO A 669 12.09 17.49 8.23
C PRO A 669 12.41 16.88 9.59
N ILE A 670 12.24 15.56 9.73
CA ILE A 670 12.51 14.82 10.97
C ILE A 670 14.01 14.66 11.17
N PHE A 671 14.76 14.33 10.10
CA PHE A 671 16.23 14.27 10.13
C PHE A 671 16.86 15.60 10.51
N TYR A 672 16.29 16.71 10.05
CA TYR A 672 16.74 18.04 10.46
C TYR A 672 16.64 18.22 11.99
N VAL A 673 15.47 17.94 12.57
CA VAL A 673 15.29 18.10 14.03
C VAL A 673 16.12 17.10 14.82
N ALA A 674 16.28 15.87 14.32
CA ALA A 674 17.02 14.82 15.00
C ALA A 674 18.54 15.08 15.03
N PHE A 675 19.13 15.58 13.93
CA PHE A 675 20.59 15.58 13.75
C PHE A 675 21.23 16.94 13.49
N PHE A 676 20.47 17.92 12.98
CA PHE A 676 21.04 19.21 12.60
C PHE A 676 20.64 20.35 13.52
N LYS A 677 19.40 20.38 13.98
CA LYS A 677 18.93 21.42 14.89
C LYS A 677 19.73 21.41 16.21
N GLY A 678 20.18 22.57 16.64
CA GLY A 678 20.93 22.76 17.88
C GLY A 678 22.37 22.21 17.89
N ARG A 679 22.87 21.72 16.73
CA ARG A 679 24.24 21.18 16.64
C ARG A 679 25.25 22.14 16.04
N PHE A 680 24.78 22.98 15.15
CA PHE A 680 25.62 23.93 14.39
C PHE A 680 25.28 25.38 14.71
N VAL A 681 25.00 25.65 15.98
CA VAL A 681 24.53 26.99 16.41
C VAL A 681 25.70 27.93 16.67
N GLY A 682 26.87 27.39 17.01
CA GLY A 682 27.99 28.17 17.52
C GLY A 682 27.89 28.37 19.05
N ARG A 683 28.49 29.42 19.58
CA ARG A 683 28.48 29.79 21.01
C ARG A 683 28.01 31.24 21.18
N PRO A 684 27.62 31.63 22.37
CA PRO A 684 27.41 33.04 22.67
C PRO A 684 28.63 33.86 22.29
N GLY A 685 28.41 35.01 21.62
CA GLY A 685 29.48 35.83 21.07
C GLY A 685 30.09 35.36 19.72
N ASP A 686 29.71 34.16 19.22
CA ASP A 686 30.16 33.64 17.93
C ASP A 686 29.16 32.61 17.41
N TYR A 687 27.97 33.12 17.06
CA TYR A 687 26.89 32.31 16.52
C TYR A 687 26.99 32.07 15.01
N VAL A 688 26.44 30.97 14.54
CA VAL A 688 26.34 30.66 13.11
C VAL A 688 25.04 31.26 12.56
N TYR A 689 25.15 32.02 11.48
CA TYR A 689 24.02 32.65 10.80
C TYR A 689 23.82 32.09 9.41
N ILE A 690 22.55 31.81 9.07
CA ILE A 690 22.13 31.47 7.70
C ILE A 690 22.00 32.79 6.94
N PHE A 691 22.66 32.92 5.78
CA PHE A 691 22.67 34.13 4.95
C PHE A 691 23.05 35.41 5.73
N GLN A 692 23.91 35.28 6.75
CA GLN A 692 24.38 36.41 7.60
C GLN A 692 23.28 37.15 8.37
N SER A 693 22.02 36.71 8.29
CA SER A 693 20.87 37.42 8.88
C SER A 693 20.07 36.55 9.87
N PHE A 694 20.10 35.27 9.73
CA PHE A 694 19.25 34.38 10.51
C PHE A 694 20.09 33.46 11.40
N ARG A 695 20.11 33.69 12.70
CA ARG A 695 20.78 32.82 13.68
C ARG A 695 20.19 31.42 13.65
N MET A 696 21.03 30.40 13.65
CA MET A 696 20.59 28.99 13.70
C MET A 696 19.77 28.71 14.96
N GLU A 697 18.73 27.88 14.81
CA GLU A 697 17.83 27.50 15.91
C GLU A 697 18.52 26.63 16.94
N GLU A 698 18.36 26.98 18.21
CA GLU A 698 18.73 26.14 19.34
C GLU A 698 17.62 25.13 19.69
N CYS A 699 18.03 24.04 20.38
CA CYS A 699 17.06 23.13 21.01
C CYS A 699 16.33 23.83 22.17
N ALA A 700 15.11 23.38 22.46
CA ALA A 700 14.42 23.75 23.68
C ALA A 700 15.26 23.34 24.90
N PRO A 701 15.09 24.02 26.07
CA PRO A 701 15.86 23.70 27.26
C PRO A 701 15.80 22.23 27.71
N GLY A 702 14.71 21.51 27.42
CA GLY A 702 14.57 20.07 27.62
C GLY A 702 15.20 19.18 26.56
N GLY A 703 15.97 19.75 25.62
CA GLY A 703 16.58 19.01 24.50
C GLY A 703 15.72 18.93 23.24
N CYS A 704 16.34 18.58 22.11
CA CYS A 704 15.64 18.42 20.81
C CYS A 704 14.78 17.15 20.71
N LEU A 705 14.96 16.18 21.61
CA LEU A 705 14.22 14.92 21.58
C LEU A 705 12.71 15.14 21.76
N MET A 706 12.31 16.03 22.67
CA MET A 706 10.89 16.35 22.89
C MET A 706 10.24 16.99 21.67
N GLU A 707 10.96 17.85 20.97
CA GLU A 707 10.46 18.45 19.72
C GLU A 707 10.33 17.39 18.63
N LEU A 708 11.26 16.45 18.55
CA LEU A 708 11.21 15.30 17.65
C LEU A 708 9.99 14.42 17.94
N CYS A 709 9.68 14.15 19.23
CA CYS A 709 8.48 13.43 19.66
C CYS A 709 7.19 14.11 19.18
N ILE A 710 7.10 15.43 19.39
CA ILE A 710 5.92 16.23 18.99
C ILE A 710 5.76 16.17 17.48
N GLN A 711 6.85 16.35 16.74
CA GLN A 711 6.83 16.33 15.27
C GLN A 711 6.38 14.96 14.73
N LEU A 712 6.93 13.87 15.28
CA LEU A 712 6.52 12.51 14.90
C LEU A 712 5.04 12.26 15.21
N SER A 713 4.58 12.65 16.39
CA SER A 713 3.17 12.50 16.80
C SER A 713 2.22 13.25 15.85
N ILE A 714 2.53 14.50 15.52
CA ILE A 714 1.69 15.31 14.64
C ILE A 714 1.70 14.76 13.21
N ILE A 715 2.85 14.32 12.69
CA ILE A 715 2.93 13.75 11.34
C ILE A 715 2.18 12.43 11.28
N MET A 716 2.38 11.53 12.26
CA MET A 716 1.71 10.22 12.27
C MET A 716 0.19 10.36 12.39
N LEU A 717 -0.30 11.21 13.29
CA LEU A 717 -1.73 11.43 13.48
C LEU A 717 -2.32 12.31 12.38
N GLY A 718 -1.63 13.38 12.00
CA GLY A 718 -2.12 14.37 11.05
C GLY A 718 -2.20 13.84 9.63
N LYS A 719 -1.16 13.15 9.16
CA LYS A 719 -1.16 12.50 7.85
C LYS A 719 -2.34 11.55 7.73
N GLN A 720 -2.55 10.76 8.77
CA GLN A 720 -3.61 9.79 8.86
C GLN A 720 -5.01 10.39 8.83
N LEU A 721 -5.25 11.40 9.69
CA LEU A 721 -6.54 12.07 9.77
C LEU A 721 -6.88 12.81 8.46
N ILE A 722 -5.90 13.45 7.84
CA ILE A 722 -6.11 14.23 6.61
C ILE A 722 -6.17 13.31 5.40
N GLN A 723 -5.21 12.41 5.23
CA GLN A 723 -5.14 11.54 4.06
C GLN A 723 -6.35 10.60 4.01
N ASN A 724 -6.62 9.84 5.05
CA ASN A 724 -7.67 8.83 5.04
C ASN A 724 -9.07 9.45 5.10
N ASN A 725 -9.30 10.44 5.98
CA ASN A 725 -10.64 10.99 6.13
C ASN A 725 -11.00 12.01 5.05
N LEU A 726 -10.06 12.91 4.68
CA LEU A 726 -10.34 13.97 3.71
C LEU A 726 -10.20 13.47 2.27
N PHE A 727 -9.07 12.85 1.91
CA PHE A 727 -8.79 12.46 0.53
C PHE A 727 -9.49 11.15 0.13
N GLU A 728 -9.50 10.13 0.98
CA GLU A 728 -10.08 8.83 0.63
C GLU A 728 -11.58 8.70 0.89
N ILE A 729 -12.12 9.41 1.88
CA ILE A 729 -13.55 9.37 2.20
C ILE A 729 -14.26 10.64 1.75
N GLY A 730 -13.72 11.82 2.05
CA GLY A 730 -14.37 13.12 1.85
C GLY A 730 -14.54 13.47 0.37
N ILE A 731 -13.44 13.47 -0.38
CA ILE A 731 -13.43 13.85 -1.80
C ILE A 731 -14.27 12.92 -2.67
N PRO A 732 -14.18 11.57 -2.59
CA PRO A 732 -15.05 10.69 -3.37
C PRO A 732 -16.53 10.87 -3.03
N LYS A 733 -16.88 11.04 -1.75
CA LYS A 733 -18.28 11.33 -1.35
C LYS A 733 -18.75 12.66 -1.89
N MET A 734 -17.91 13.71 -1.85
CA MET A 734 -18.23 15.01 -2.40
C MET A 734 -18.42 14.96 -3.92
N LYS A 735 -17.52 14.30 -4.65
CA LYS A 735 -17.64 14.05 -6.10
C LYS A 735 -18.94 13.30 -6.42
N LYS A 736 -19.28 12.27 -5.64
CA LYS A 736 -20.53 11.51 -5.79
C LYS A 736 -21.76 12.38 -5.52
N LEU A 737 -21.73 13.21 -4.49
CA LEU A 737 -22.80 14.16 -4.17
C LEU A 737 -22.99 15.19 -5.28
N ILE A 738 -21.92 15.81 -5.77
CA ILE A 738 -21.97 16.79 -6.88
C ILE A 738 -22.51 16.11 -8.15
N ARG A 739 -22.09 14.89 -8.45
CA ARG A 739 -22.61 14.13 -9.59
C ARG A 739 -24.11 13.84 -9.42
N SER A 740 -24.53 13.40 -8.25
CA SER A 740 -25.95 13.18 -7.93
C SER A 740 -26.80 14.46 -8.05
N LEU A 741 -26.27 15.59 -7.58
CA LEU A 741 -26.96 16.88 -7.71
C LEU A 741 -27.08 17.32 -9.17
N ARG A 742 -26.02 17.15 -9.98
CA ARG A 742 -26.07 17.44 -11.44
C ARG A 742 -27.05 16.56 -12.18
N LEU A 743 -27.09 15.26 -11.86
CA LEU A 743 -28.07 14.35 -12.47
C LEU A 743 -29.49 14.69 -12.09
N ARG A 744 -29.73 15.09 -10.84
CA ARG A 744 -31.06 15.51 -10.35
C ARG A 744 -31.55 16.80 -11.01
N GLN A 745 -30.64 17.69 -11.44
CA GLN A 745 -30.94 18.92 -12.15
C GLN A 745 -31.30 18.70 -13.65
N GLN A 746 -30.87 17.56 -14.24
CA GLN A 746 -31.07 17.27 -15.68
C GLN A 746 -32.28 16.42 -16.02
N SER A 747 -33.01 15.89 -15.03
CA SER A 747 -34.20 15.04 -15.29
C SER A 747 -35.32 15.31 -14.30
N PRO A 748 -36.27 16.23 -14.62
CA PRO A 748 -37.45 16.45 -13.77
C PRO A 748 -38.65 15.54 -14.05
N SER A 749 -38.66 14.68 -15.07
CA SER A 749 -39.87 13.98 -15.45
C SER A 749 -39.62 12.69 -16.27
N ASP A 750 -39.28 11.61 -15.60
CA ASP A 750 -39.60 10.28 -16.13
C ASP A 750 -39.64 9.28 -14.95
N GLU A 751 -40.84 9.05 -14.47
CA GLU A 751 -41.18 8.19 -13.32
C GLU A 751 -41.10 6.67 -13.63
N HIS A 752 -40.71 6.29 -14.85
CA HIS A 752 -40.31 4.92 -15.19
C HIS A 752 -38.77 4.81 -15.27
N ALA A 753 -38.09 5.04 -14.14
CA ALA A 753 -36.64 4.87 -14.06
C ALA A 753 -36.26 3.42 -14.38
N LYS A 754 -35.93 3.15 -15.63
CA LYS A 754 -35.27 1.93 -16.07
C LYS A 754 -34.13 1.63 -15.10
N ARG A 755 -34.21 0.52 -14.35
CA ARG A 755 -33.23 0.16 -13.31
C ARG A 755 -31.82 0.15 -13.91
N GLU A 756 -30.86 0.76 -13.21
CA GLU A 756 -29.47 0.84 -13.68
C GLU A 756 -28.88 -0.56 -13.88
N GLN A 757 -28.25 -0.79 -15.02
CA GLN A 757 -27.61 -2.06 -15.33
C GLN A 757 -26.26 -2.16 -14.61
N ARG A 758 -25.85 -3.37 -14.19
CA ARG A 758 -24.62 -3.58 -13.41
C ARG A 758 -23.37 -3.06 -14.13
N TYR A 759 -23.24 -3.28 -15.44
CA TYR A 759 -22.11 -2.81 -16.24
C TYR A 759 -22.03 -1.27 -16.31
N GLU A 760 -23.18 -0.58 -16.30
CA GLU A 760 -23.22 0.90 -16.25
C GLU A 760 -22.77 1.41 -14.87
N VAL A 761 -23.27 0.80 -13.79
CA VAL A 761 -22.88 1.16 -12.42
C VAL A 761 -21.39 0.95 -12.22
N ASP A 762 -20.84 -0.21 -12.61
CA ASP A 762 -19.42 -0.53 -12.47
C ASP A 762 -18.54 0.37 -13.34
N PHE A 763 -19.04 0.87 -14.49
CA PHE A 763 -18.32 1.88 -15.28
C PHE A 763 -18.17 3.20 -14.55
N THR A 764 -19.11 3.59 -13.69
CA THR A 764 -19.02 4.83 -12.90
C THR A 764 -18.03 4.74 -11.74
N LEU A 765 -17.62 3.52 -11.35
CA LEU A 765 -16.62 3.30 -10.31
C LEU A 765 -15.22 3.70 -10.80
N GLU A 766 -14.33 4.04 -9.86
CA GLU A 766 -12.95 4.40 -10.21
C GLU A 766 -12.17 3.18 -10.72
N PRO A 767 -11.31 3.34 -11.74
CA PRO A 767 -10.48 2.25 -12.22
C PRO A 767 -9.40 1.90 -11.18
N PHE A 768 -9.12 0.61 -11.00
CA PHE A 768 -8.05 0.14 -10.15
C PHE A 768 -6.67 0.48 -10.73
N ALA A 769 -5.89 1.29 -10.04
CA ALA A 769 -4.57 1.78 -10.49
C ALA A 769 -3.38 0.94 -9.98
N GLY A 770 -3.62 -0.17 -9.29
CA GLY A 770 -2.59 -1.01 -8.66
C GLY A 770 -2.56 -0.87 -7.15
N LEU A 771 -1.71 -1.64 -6.47
CA LEU A 771 -1.54 -1.65 -5.01
C LEU A 771 -0.40 -0.74 -4.53
N THR A 772 0.22 0.02 -5.43
CA THR A 772 1.38 0.84 -5.09
C THR A 772 1.07 1.94 -4.07
N PRO A 773 -0.04 2.66 -4.14
CA PRO A 773 -0.39 3.68 -3.14
C PRO A 773 -0.54 3.09 -1.75
N GLU A 774 -1.30 2.01 -1.61
CA GLU A 774 -1.63 1.35 -0.35
C GLU A 774 -0.38 0.77 0.33
N TYR A 775 0.47 0.04 -0.41
CA TYR A 775 1.75 -0.42 0.13
C TYR A 775 2.67 0.72 0.53
N MET A 776 2.74 1.79 -0.29
CA MET A 776 3.62 2.92 -0.05
C MET A 776 3.30 3.63 1.26
N GLU A 777 2.02 3.83 1.54
CA GLU A 777 1.56 4.45 2.78
C GLU A 777 1.98 3.64 4.00
N MET A 778 1.71 2.35 3.99
CA MET A 778 2.04 1.45 5.10
C MET A 778 3.55 1.29 5.29
N ILE A 779 4.35 1.34 4.24
CA ILE A 779 5.81 1.24 4.32
C ILE A 779 6.44 2.53 4.84
N ILE A 780 5.92 3.69 4.47
CA ILE A 780 6.32 4.96 5.09
C ILE A 780 5.94 4.98 6.58
N GLN A 781 4.75 4.48 6.95
CA GLN A 781 4.38 4.31 8.35
C GLN A 781 5.33 3.37 9.10
N PHE A 782 5.70 2.23 8.49
CA PHE A 782 6.69 1.29 9.05
C PHE A 782 8.03 1.96 9.32
N GLY A 783 8.46 2.86 8.42
CA GLY A 783 9.66 3.66 8.62
C GLY A 783 9.54 4.62 9.83
N PHE A 784 8.42 5.30 10.04
CA PHE A 784 8.21 6.13 11.24
C PHE A 784 8.28 5.31 12.53
N VAL A 785 7.70 4.10 12.51
CA VAL A 785 7.68 3.20 13.67
C VAL A 785 9.06 2.63 13.98
N THR A 786 9.94 2.47 12.97
CA THR A 786 11.23 1.79 13.16
C THR A 786 12.42 2.73 13.18
N LEU A 787 12.48 3.79 12.33
CA LEU A 787 13.65 4.67 12.20
C LEU A 787 13.88 5.57 13.42
N PHE A 788 12.81 6.01 14.08
CA PHE A 788 12.86 6.99 15.17
C PHE A 788 12.25 6.49 16.48
N VAL A 789 12.19 5.20 16.64
CA VAL A 789 11.56 4.58 17.81
C VAL A 789 12.26 4.92 19.12
N ALA A 790 13.56 5.20 19.09
CA ALA A 790 14.34 5.66 20.23
C ALA A 790 13.84 6.99 20.80
N SER A 791 13.16 7.80 19.99
CA SER A 791 12.60 9.09 20.43
C SER A 791 11.12 9.01 20.80
N PHE A 792 10.37 8.03 20.28
CA PHE A 792 8.92 7.98 20.47
C PHE A 792 8.40 6.56 20.71
N PRO A 793 8.44 6.08 21.97
CA PRO A 793 7.99 4.72 22.34
C PRO A 793 6.52 4.42 22.02
N LEU A 794 5.67 5.43 21.88
CA LEU A 794 4.24 5.27 21.54
C LEU A 794 3.97 5.14 20.03
N ALA A 795 4.98 5.28 19.18
CA ALA A 795 4.81 5.16 17.71
C ALA A 795 4.14 3.85 17.26
N PRO A 796 4.47 2.65 17.81
CA PRO A 796 3.78 1.43 17.47
C PRO A 796 2.30 1.43 17.85
N LEU A 797 1.91 2.10 18.93
CA LEU A 797 0.51 2.23 19.35
C LEU A 797 -0.29 3.06 18.34
N PHE A 798 0.24 4.20 17.92
CA PHE A 798 -0.42 5.03 16.91
C PHE A 798 -0.54 4.32 15.56
N ALA A 799 0.50 3.60 15.14
CA ALA A 799 0.45 2.78 13.94
C ALA A 799 -0.58 1.64 14.05
N LEU A 800 -0.69 0.99 15.21
CA LEU A 800 -1.67 -0.06 15.47
C LEU A 800 -3.10 0.47 15.34
N LEU A 801 -3.41 1.60 16.00
CA LEU A 801 -4.73 2.23 15.95
C LEU A 801 -5.11 2.61 14.52
N ASN A 802 -4.13 3.13 13.77
CA ASN A 802 -4.33 3.42 12.37
C ASN A 802 -4.66 2.18 11.54
N ASN A 803 -3.83 1.15 11.63
CA ASN A 803 -3.97 -0.04 10.79
C ASN A 803 -5.30 -0.77 11.01
N ILE A 804 -5.86 -0.70 12.21
CA ILE A 804 -7.20 -1.24 12.51
C ILE A 804 -8.26 -0.54 11.65
N ILE A 805 -8.13 0.77 11.46
CA ILE A 805 -9.03 1.57 10.65
C ILE A 805 -8.75 1.35 9.17
N GLU A 806 -7.48 1.38 8.78
CA GLU A 806 -7.01 1.28 7.40
C GLU A 806 -7.44 -0.02 6.72
N ILE A 807 -7.29 -1.16 7.38
CA ILE A 807 -7.78 -2.45 6.88
C ILE A 807 -9.25 -2.36 6.43
N ARG A 808 -10.09 -1.62 7.14
CA ARG A 808 -11.53 -1.50 6.84
C ARG A 808 -11.81 -0.42 5.79
N LEU A 809 -11.01 0.62 5.75
CA LEU A 809 -11.04 1.64 4.69
C LEU A 809 -10.72 1.01 3.35
N ASP A 810 -9.57 0.34 3.25
CA ASP A 810 -9.15 -0.36 2.05
C ASP A 810 -10.16 -1.42 1.63
N ALA A 811 -10.60 -2.27 2.54
CA ALA A 811 -11.61 -3.28 2.25
C ALA A 811 -12.87 -2.67 1.62
N LYS A 812 -13.35 -1.56 2.19
CA LYS A 812 -14.52 -0.84 1.68
C LYS A 812 -14.25 -0.21 0.32
N LYS A 813 -13.09 0.42 0.13
CA LYS A 813 -12.64 0.99 -1.14
C LYS A 813 -12.69 -0.06 -2.26
N PHE A 814 -12.09 -1.24 -2.04
CA PHE A 814 -12.09 -2.34 -3.02
C PHE A 814 -13.48 -2.88 -3.35
N ILE A 815 -14.40 -2.93 -2.37
CA ILE A 815 -15.74 -3.51 -2.58
C ILE A 815 -16.71 -2.48 -3.16
N THR A 816 -16.62 -1.20 -2.76
CA THR A 816 -17.68 -0.23 -3.05
C THR A 816 -17.30 0.88 -4.03
N GLU A 817 -16.03 1.22 -4.18
CA GLU A 817 -15.57 2.43 -4.88
C GLU A 817 -14.77 2.12 -6.14
N LEU A 818 -14.04 1.01 -6.15
CA LEU A 818 -13.22 0.61 -7.29
C LEU A 818 -13.94 -0.37 -8.21
N ARG A 819 -13.65 -0.33 -9.51
CA ARG A 819 -13.99 -1.40 -10.44
C ARG A 819 -13.29 -2.67 -10.00
N ARG A 820 -13.94 -3.82 -10.20
CA ARG A 820 -13.34 -5.10 -9.86
C ARG A 820 -11.99 -5.26 -10.59
N PRO A 821 -10.86 -5.43 -9.89
CA PRO A 821 -9.58 -5.65 -10.54
C PRO A 821 -9.52 -7.04 -11.18
N VAL A 822 -8.76 -7.15 -12.27
CA VAL A 822 -8.42 -8.46 -12.84
C VAL A 822 -7.52 -9.19 -11.86
N ALA A 823 -7.84 -10.46 -11.57
CA ALA A 823 -7.05 -11.25 -10.64
C ALA A 823 -5.67 -11.57 -11.23
N VAL A 824 -4.63 -11.21 -10.48
CA VAL A 824 -3.23 -11.48 -10.84
C VAL A 824 -2.68 -12.49 -9.86
N ARG A 825 -2.04 -13.57 -10.36
CA ARG A 825 -1.31 -14.53 -9.55
C ARG A 825 -0.02 -13.92 -9.05
N ALA A 826 0.27 -14.08 -7.78
CA ALA A 826 1.52 -13.68 -7.16
C ALA A 826 1.88 -14.64 -6.04
N LYS A 827 3.17 -15.00 -5.92
CA LYS A 827 3.71 -15.84 -4.85
C LYS A 827 4.33 -15.05 -3.71
N ASP A 828 4.63 -13.77 -3.94
CA ASP A 828 5.25 -12.87 -2.97
C ASP A 828 4.77 -11.43 -3.16
N ILE A 829 5.21 -10.55 -2.25
CA ILE A 829 4.95 -9.11 -2.31
C ILE A 829 5.97 -8.37 -3.18
N GLY A 830 6.84 -9.07 -3.90
CA GLY A 830 7.80 -8.49 -4.83
C GLY A 830 8.84 -7.56 -4.18
N ILE A 831 9.09 -6.43 -4.84
CA ILE A 831 10.09 -5.44 -4.42
C ILE A 831 9.84 -4.88 -3.01
N TRP A 832 8.58 -4.89 -2.54
CA TRP A 832 8.21 -4.35 -1.24
C TRP A 832 8.93 -5.04 -0.07
N TYR A 833 9.17 -6.36 -0.19
CA TYR A 833 9.95 -7.10 0.80
C TYR A 833 11.37 -6.55 0.94
N ASN A 834 12.03 -6.26 -0.18
CA ASN A 834 13.40 -5.74 -0.19
C ASN A 834 13.46 -4.31 0.36
N ILE A 835 12.45 -3.48 0.07
CA ILE A 835 12.33 -2.12 0.62
C ILE A 835 12.18 -2.16 2.14
N LEU A 836 11.26 -2.99 2.66
CA LEU A 836 11.06 -3.16 4.11
C LEU A 836 12.34 -3.64 4.81
N ARG A 837 13.04 -4.62 4.23
CA ARG A 837 14.33 -5.11 4.75
C ARG A 837 15.39 -4.00 4.77
N GLY A 838 15.45 -3.19 3.72
CA GLY A 838 16.35 -2.04 3.62
C GLY A 838 16.04 -0.99 4.70
N VAL A 839 14.77 -0.63 4.89
CA VAL A 839 14.32 0.32 5.93
C VAL A 839 14.65 -0.23 7.32
N GLY A 840 14.40 -1.53 7.57
CA GLY A 840 14.75 -2.17 8.85
C GLY A 840 16.24 -2.12 9.19
N LYS A 841 17.13 -2.36 8.21
CA LYS A 841 18.58 -2.23 8.41
C LYS A 841 19.01 -0.77 8.61
N LEU A 842 18.42 0.16 7.86
CA LEU A 842 18.66 1.60 8.05
C LEU A 842 18.20 2.07 9.44
N ALA A 843 17.12 1.51 9.94
CA ALA A 843 16.57 1.85 11.26
C ALA A 843 17.56 1.58 12.40
N VAL A 844 18.35 0.51 12.32
CA VAL A 844 19.40 0.21 13.33
C VAL A 844 20.42 1.35 13.38
N ILE A 845 20.87 1.83 12.23
CA ILE A 845 21.85 2.91 12.13
C ILE A 845 21.27 4.22 12.69
N ILE A 846 20.08 4.59 12.24
CA ILE A 846 19.42 5.84 12.63
C ILE A 846 19.14 5.86 14.14
N ASN A 847 18.63 4.77 14.72
CA ASN A 847 18.40 4.71 16.16
C ASN A 847 19.69 4.79 16.96
N ALA A 848 20.79 4.17 16.48
CA ALA A 848 22.11 4.33 17.12
C ALA A 848 22.52 5.82 17.18
N PHE A 849 22.32 6.56 16.08
CA PHE A 849 22.60 7.99 16.04
C PHE A 849 21.63 8.82 16.90
N VAL A 850 20.33 8.49 16.94
CA VAL A 850 19.35 9.18 17.78
C VAL A 850 19.69 9.02 19.25
N ILE A 851 20.00 7.82 19.71
CA ILE A 851 20.38 7.54 21.10
C ILE A 851 21.70 8.28 21.44
N SER A 852 22.66 8.24 20.52
CA SER A 852 23.99 8.78 20.75
C SER A 852 24.04 10.31 20.74
N PHE A 853 23.32 10.94 19.81
CA PHE A 853 23.44 12.37 19.56
C PHE A 853 22.21 13.19 19.99
N THR A 854 21.00 12.64 19.96
CA THR A 854 19.78 13.38 20.26
C THR A 854 19.31 13.19 21.70
N SER A 855 19.47 12.00 22.25
CA SER A 855 19.24 11.71 23.65
C SER A 855 20.42 12.15 24.54
N ASP A 856 20.16 12.45 25.80
CA ASP A 856 21.19 12.71 26.81
C ASP A 856 21.74 11.42 27.44
N PHE A 857 21.40 10.24 26.95
CA PHE A 857 21.80 8.95 27.52
C PHE A 857 23.33 8.78 27.58
N ILE A 858 24.05 9.03 26.49
CA ILE A 858 25.51 8.87 26.45
C ILE A 858 26.22 9.90 27.34
N PRO A 859 25.89 11.22 27.30
CA PRO A 859 26.42 12.18 28.26
C PRO A 859 26.21 11.79 29.75
N ARG A 860 25.02 11.31 30.09
CA ARG A 860 24.72 10.80 31.45
C ARG A 860 25.61 9.61 31.81
N LEU A 861 25.82 8.69 30.87
CA LEU A 861 26.68 7.52 31.11
C LEU A 861 28.14 7.94 31.33
N VAL A 862 28.66 8.84 30.50
CA VAL A 862 30.04 9.36 30.63
C VAL A 862 30.21 10.09 31.96
N TYR A 863 29.25 10.96 32.32
CA TYR A 863 29.27 11.63 33.63
C TYR A 863 29.29 10.65 34.78
N LEU A 864 28.42 9.64 34.78
CA LEU A 864 28.28 8.64 35.83
C LEU A 864 29.59 7.86 36.07
N TYR A 865 30.29 7.48 35.03
CA TYR A 865 31.48 6.64 35.07
C TYR A 865 32.80 7.41 35.19
N MET A 866 32.89 8.62 34.62
CA MET A 866 34.17 9.37 34.60
C MET A 866 34.24 10.53 35.58
N TYR A 867 33.11 11.19 35.92
CA TYR A 867 33.10 12.44 36.66
C TYR A 867 32.38 12.34 38.03
N SER A 868 31.46 11.40 38.19
CA SER A 868 30.71 11.25 39.44
C SER A 868 31.55 10.53 40.51
N LYS A 869 31.84 11.20 41.63
CA LYS A 869 32.59 10.62 42.75
C LYS A 869 31.80 9.52 43.46
N ASN A 870 30.49 9.62 43.53
CA ASN A 870 29.61 8.73 44.30
C ASN A 870 28.73 7.82 43.46
N GLY A 871 28.95 7.75 42.12
CA GLY A 871 28.09 6.99 41.20
C GLY A 871 26.66 7.52 41.14
N THR A 872 26.42 8.81 41.43
CA THR A 872 25.09 9.47 41.38
C THR A 872 25.05 10.48 40.27
N MET A 873 23.83 10.89 39.86
CA MET A 873 23.63 11.89 38.79
C MET A 873 23.64 13.34 39.32
N HIS A 874 23.98 13.57 40.62
CA HIS A 874 24.08 14.92 41.20
C HIS A 874 25.21 15.72 40.55
N GLY A 875 24.90 16.97 40.15
CA GLY A 875 25.81 17.87 39.43
C GLY A 875 25.90 17.67 37.92
N PHE A 876 25.17 16.71 37.37
CA PHE A 876 25.15 16.45 35.91
C PHE A 876 24.73 17.67 35.11
N VAL A 877 23.69 18.38 35.55
CA VAL A 877 23.19 19.58 34.86
C VAL A 877 24.26 20.65 34.79
N ASN A 878 24.93 20.93 35.93
CA ASN A 878 26.02 21.92 35.97
C ASN A 878 27.23 21.52 35.12
N HIS A 879 27.56 20.23 35.05
CA HIS A 879 28.64 19.70 34.21
C HIS A 879 28.36 19.87 32.68
N THR A 880 27.10 19.85 32.25
CA THR A 880 26.71 20.02 30.85
C THR A 880 26.59 21.49 30.40
N LEU A 881 26.87 22.43 31.29
CA LEU A 881 26.73 23.88 31.05
C LEU A 881 28.10 24.56 31.08
N SER A 882 28.45 25.21 29.98
CA SER A 882 29.59 26.12 29.89
C SER A 882 29.21 27.52 30.37
N SER A 883 30.21 28.30 30.82
CA SER A 883 30.06 29.67 31.29
C SER A 883 30.44 30.66 30.18
N PHE A 884 29.68 31.74 30.07
CA PHE A 884 29.96 32.85 29.15
C PHE A 884 29.94 34.18 29.86
N ASN A 885 30.96 35.01 29.66
CA ASN A 885 31.03 36.34 30.22
C ASN A 885 30.19 37.27 29.34
N VAL A 886 29.25 38.01 29.93
CA VAL A 886 28.31 38.89 29.24
C VAL A 886 29.06 40.04 28.52
N SER A 887 30.22 40.47 29.02
CA SER A 887 31.04 41.49 28.36
C SER A 887 31.60 41.04 26.98
N ASP A 888 31.68 39.75 26.73
CA ASP A 888 32.24 39.19 25.48
C ASP A 888 31.18 38.98 24.37
N PHE A 889 29.96 39.51 24.55
CA PHE A 889 28.98 39.52 23.46
C PHE A 889 29.44 40.44 22.29
N GLN A 890 29.26 39.99 21.06
CA GLN A 890 29.46 40.82 19.88
C GLN A 890 28.46 42.00 19.89
N GLU A 891 28.90 43.12 19.39
CA GLU A 891 28.07 44.30 19.25
C GLU A 891 26.76 44.00 18.53
N GLY A 892 25.63 44.31 19.14
CA GLY A 892 24.33 44.09 18.57
C GLY A 892 23.74 42.67 18.75
N THR A 893 24.40 41.79 19.51
CA THR A 893 23.84 40.46 19.85
C THR A 893 23.38 40.36 21.31
N ALA A 894 23.82 41.27 22.16
CA ALA A 894 23.40 41.35 23.57
C ALA A 894 21.90 41.67 23.69
N PRO A 895 21.24 41.23 24.77
CA PRO A 895 19.84 41.57 25.07
C PRO A 895 19.62 43.08 25.18
N ASN A 896 18.47 43.55 24.66
CA ASN A 896 18.07 44.97 24.78
C ASN A 896 17.74 45.36 26.24
N ASP A 897 17.30 44.36 27.05
CA ASP A 897 16.98 44.56 28.46
C ASP A 897 17.83 43.63 29.34
N PRO A 898 19.02 44.05 29.77
CA PRO A 898 19.89 43.21 30.56
C PRO A 898 19.38 43.01 32.00
N LEU A 899 18.45 43.87 32.46
CA LEU A 899 17.94 43.87 33.84
C LEU A 899 16.56 43.21 33.99
N ASP A 900 16.05 42.55 32.97
CA ASP A 900 14.70 41.90 32.96
C ASP A 900 14.51 40.92 34.15
N LEU A 901 15.59 40.32 34.64
CA LEU A 901 15.56 39.42 35.82
C LEU A 901 15.60 40.18 37.15
N GLY A 902 15.74 41.52 37.15
CA GLY A 902 15.84 42.35 38.36
C GLY A 902 17.22 42.46 38.99
N TYR A 903 18.24 41.88 38.35
CA TYR A 903 19.66 41.97 38.76
C TYR A 903 20.56 41.96 37.50
N GLU A 904 21.77 42.52 37.65
CA GLU A 904 22.79 42.54 36.61
C GLU A 904 23.43 41.16 36.46
N VAL A 905 23.49 40.67 35.22
CA VAL A 905 24.05 39.34 34.90
C VAL A 905 25.45 39.54 34.34
N HIS A 906 26.48 39.07 35.07
CA HIS A 906 27.87 39.10 34.62
C HIS A 906 28.26 37.82 33.86
N ILE A 907 27.72 36.67 34.24
CA ILE A 907 28.03 35.36 33.66
C ILE A 907 26.70 34.65 33.36
N CYS A 908 26.47 34.26 32.10
CA CYS A 908 25.38 33.40 31.75
C CYS A 908 25.88 31.98 31.36
N ARG A 909 25.00 30.97 31.47
CA ARG A 909 25.30 29.58 31.16
C ARG A 909 24.62 29.14 29.85
N TYR A 910 25.27 28.23 29.11
CA TYR A 910 24.71 27.64 27.91
C TYR A 910 25.12 26.16 27.80
N LYS A 911 24.34 25.36 27.08
CA LYS A 911 24.53 23.91 26.94
C LYS A 911 25.67 23.61 25.95
N ASP A 912 26.88 23.41 26.45
CA ASP A 912 28.05 22.99 25.67
C ASP A 912 29.13 22.46 26.66
N TYR A 913 30.23 21.96 26.12
CA TYR A 913 31.41 21.49 26.85
C TYR A 913 32.61 22.33 26.43
N ARG A 914 32.70 23.59 26.88
CA ARG A 914 33.79 24.54 26.57
C ARG A 914 34.45 25.06 27.79
N GLU A 915 35.72 25.45 27.65
CA GLU A 915 36.50 26.09 28.71
C GLU A 915 35.84 27.39 29.15
N PRO A 916 35.89 27.71 30.47
CA PRO A 916 35.28 28.90 31.02
C PRO A 916 36.05 30.17 30.59
N PRO A 917 35.49 31.41 30.74
CA PRO A 917 36.09 32.65 30.33
C PRO A 917 37.36 33.03 31.13
N TRP A 918 37.60 32.42 32.29
CA TRP A 918 38.78 32.60 33.14
C TRP A 918 39.93 31.60 32.84
N SER A 919 39.75 30.68 31.86
CA SER A 919 40.79 29.76 31.38
C SER A 919 41.80 30.50 30.50
N GLU A 920 43.02 29.97 30.40
CA GLU A 920 44.04 30.42 29.41
C GLU A 920 43.53 30.36 27.95
N HIS A 921 42.74 29.34 27.66
CA HIS A 921 42.11 29.12 26.35
C HIS A 921 40.59 29.38 26.47
N LYS A 922 40.19 30.63 26.49
CA LYS A 922 38.79 31.06 26.61
C LYS A 922 37.92 30.42 25.53
N TYR A 923 36.85 29.73 25.94
CA TYR A 923 35.81 29.18 25.08
C TYR A 923 36.28 28.13 24.09
N ASP A 924 37.49 27.60 24.19
CA ASP A 924 37.96 26.46 23.41
C ASP A 924 37.21 25.18 23.82
N ILE A 925 37.23 24.19 22.91
CA ILE A 925 36.58 22.89 23.13
C ILE A 925 37.35 22.15 24.26
N SER A 926 36.63 21.82 25.31
CA SER A 926 37.22 21.12 26.50
C SER A 926 37.52 19.65 26.19
N LYS A 927 38.31 19.05 27.08
CA LYS A 927 38.60 17.61 27.07
C LYS A 927 37.33 16.78 27.23
N ASP A 928 36.35 17.29 27.98
CA ASP A 928 35.06 16.63 28.23
C ASP A 928 34.25 16.47 26.96
N PHE A 929 34.29 17.47 26.08
CA PHE A 929 33.67 17.38 24.75
C PHE A 929 34.21 16.17 23.96
N TRP A 930 35.52 16.03 23.92
CA TRP A 930 36.18 14.95 23.17
C TRP A 930 35.87 13.56 23.78
N ALA A 931 35.83 13.47 25.13
CA ALA A 931 35.45 12.26 25.84
C ALA A 931 34.00 11.84 25.51
N VAL A 932 33.06 12.79 25.56
CA VAL A 932 31.64 12.55 25.22
C VAL A 932 31.50 12.18 23.74
N LEU A 933 32.19 12.87 22.85
CA LEU A 933 32.14 12.57 21.39
C LEU A 933 32.71 11.18 21.10
N ALA A 934 33.83 10.82 21.69
CA ALA A 934 34.43 9.48 21.55
C ALA A 934 33.48 8.39 22.04
N ALA A 935 32.83 8.59 23.21
CA ALA A 935 31.84 7.66 23.76
C ALA A 935 30.61 7.54 22.83
N ARG A 936 30.12 8.64 22.23
CA ARG A 936 29.03 8.65 21.26
C ARG A 936 29.36 7.82 20.04
N LEU A 937 30.53 8.02 19.43
CA LEU A 937 30.96 7.28 18.26
C LEU A 937 31.18 5.80 18.56
N ALA A 938 31.84 5.51 19.69
CA ALA A 938 32.02 4.12 20.17
C ALA A 938 30.67 3.41 20.35
N PHE A 939 29.68 4.08 20.96
CA PHE A 939 28.35 3.54 21.13
C PHE A 939 27.68 3.24 19.79
N VAL A 940 27.73 4.15 18.82
CA VAL A 940 27.17 3.93 17.48
C VAL A 940 27.75 2.68 16.85
N ILE A 941 29.09 2.54 16.88
CA ILE A 941 29.77 1.39 16.29
C ILE A 941 29.35 0.08 16.99
N VAL A 942 29.38 0.07 18.34
CA VAL A 942 29.02 -1.14 19.09
C VAL A 942 27.56 -1.50 18.91
N PHE A 943 26.65 -0.54 19.08
CA PHE A 943 25.22 -0.75 18.94
C PHE A 943 24.86 -1.25 17.55
N GLN A 944 25.34 -0.58 16.50
CA GLN A 944 25.06 -0.97 15.14
C GLN A 944 25.51 -2.39 14.82
N ASN A 945 26.76 -2.73 15.15
CA ASN A 945 27.30 -4.06 14.84
C ASN A 945 26.61 -5.16 15.67
N LEU A 946 26.39 -4.91 16.95
CA LEU A 946 25.72 -5.86 17.85
C LEU A 946 24.27 -6.14 17.38
N VAL A 947 23.49 -5.09 17.10
CA VAL A 947 22.08 -5.24 16.71
C VAL A 947 21.95 -5.82 15.30
N MET A 948 22.85 -5.45 14.37
CA MET A 948 22.87 -6.09 13.05
C MET A 948 23.23 -7.57 13.14
N PHE A 949 24.23 -7.93 13.96
CA PHE A 949 24.57 -9.32 14.19
C PHE A 949 23.40 -10.10 14.79
N MET A 950 22.70 -9.55 15.78
CA MET A 950 21.52 -10.18 16.36
C MET A 950 20.39 -10.33 15.33
N SER A 951 20.20 -9.35 14.44
CA SER A 951 19.21 -9.41 13.36
C SER A 951 19.56 -10.52 12.35
N ASP A 952 20.82 -10.58 11.91
CA ASP A 952 21.28 -11.63 10.98
C ASP A 952 21.25 -13.02 11.65
N PHE A 953 21.49 -13.10 12.99
CA PHE A 953 21.32 -14.32 13.77
C PHE A 953 19.86 -14.80 13.79
N VAL A 954 18.89 -13.88 13.92
CA VAL A 954 17.45 -14.21 13.84
C VAL A 954 17.13 -14.76 12.44
N ASP A 955 17.62 -14.14 11.37
CA ASP A 955 17.47 -14.62 10.00
C ASP A 955 18.08 -16.03 9.81
N TRP A 956 19.23 -16.31 10.43
CA TRP A 956 19.90 -17.62 10.35
C TRP A 956 19.17 -18.72 11.14
N VAL A 957 18.67 -18.41 12.33
CA VAL A 957 17.98 -19.40 13.21
C VAL A 957 16.60 -19.77 12.65
N ILE A 958 15.92 -18.84 12.00
CA ILE A 958 14.55 -19.03 11.50
C ILE A 958 14.61 -19.46 10.03
N PRO A 959 14.40 -20.76 9.68
CA PRO A 959 14.45 -21.20 8.29
C PRO A 959 13.28 -20.63 7.48
N ASP A 960 13.53 -20.22 6.26
CA ASP A 960 12.58 -19.62 5.31
C ASP A 960 11.33 -20.49 5.09
N ILE A 961 11.53 -21.81 4.97
CA ILE A 961 10.45 -22.78 4.77
C ILE A 961 10.21 -23.53 6.07
N PRO A 962 9.03 -23.43 6.67
CA PRO A 962 8.67 -24.23 7.83
C PRO A 962 8.77 -25.73 7.53
N LYS A 963 9.33 -26.53 8.45
CA LYS A 963 9.52 -27.98 8.29
C LYS A 963 8.21 -28.71 7.98
N ASP A 964 7.09 -28.27 8.60
CA ASP A 964 5.74 -28.80 8.36
C ASP A 964 5.30 -28.59 6.91
N ILE A 965 5.57 -27.43 6.33
CA ILE A 965 5.23 -27.14 4.93
C ILE A 965 6.12 -27.93 3.97
N SER A 966 7.42 -28.04 4.24
CA SER A 966 8.33 -28.85 3.43
C SER A 966 7.88 -30.32 3.35
N GLN A 967 7.49 -30.92 4.49
CA GLN A 967 6.97 -32.29 4.54
C GLN A 967 5.63 -32.42 3.78
N GLN A 968 4.74 -31.42 3.90
CA GLN A 968 3.47 -31.44 3.18
C GLN A 968 3.65 -31.30 1.66
N VAL A 969 4.56 -30.46 1.21
CA VAL A 969 4.92 -30.31 -0.22
C VAL A 969 5.49 -31.63 -0.74
N HIS A 970 6.35 -32.31 0.04
CA HIS A 970 6.86 -33.61 -0.34
C HIS A 970 5.73 -34.64 -0.45
N LYS A 971 4.84 -34.74 0.54
CA LYS A 971 3.67 -35.61 0.52
C LYS A 971 2.78 -35.35 -0.69
N GLU A 972 2.53 -34.09 -1.02
CA GLU A 972 1.74 -33.71 -2.20
C GLU A 972 2.40 -34.17 -3.50
N LYS A 973 3.73 -34.04 -3.61
CA LYS A 973 4.49 -34.59 -4.76
C LYS A 973 4.37 -36.08 -4.87
N VAL A 974 4.49 -36.81 -3.77
CA VAL A 974 4.33 -38.28 -3.74
C VAL A 974 2.92 -38.68 -4.17
N LEU A 975 1.89 -38.04 -3.62
CA LEU A 975 0.49 -38.28 -4.02
C LEU A 975 0.22 -37.97 -5.50
N MET A 976 0.94 -36.98 -6.05
CA MET A 976 0.85 -36.66 -7.48
C MET A 976 1.45 -37.77 -8.32
N VAL A 977 2.63 -38.30 -7.96
CA VAL A 977 3.28 -39.43 -8.64
C VAL A 977 2.40 -40.69 -8.55
N GLU A 978 1.86 -40.98 -7.38
CA GLU A 978 0.93 -42.11 -7.18
C GLU A 978 -0.32 -41.98 -8.07
N LEU A 979 -0.87 -40.80 -8.24
CA LEU A 979 -2.00 -40.54 -9.14
C LEU A 979 -1.64 -40.87 -10.58
N PHE A 980 -0.45 -40.46 -11.04
CA PHE A 980 0.05 -40.76 -12.37
C PHE A 980 0.28 -42.26 -12.59
N MET A 981 0.96 -42.92 -11.66
CA MET A 981 1.24 -44.36 -11.77
C MET A 981 -0.05 -45.18 -11.87
N ARG A 982 -1.08 -44.85 -11.09
CA ARG A 982 -2.40 -45.50 -11.20
C ARG A 982 -3.08 -45.24 -12.54
N GLU A 983 -2.92 -44.06 -13.10
CA GLU A 983 -3.49 -43.70 -14.40
C GLU A 983 -2.81 -44.48 -15.53
N GLU A 984 -1.48 -44.62 -15.51
CA GLU A 984 -0.73 -45.40 -16.48
C GLU A 984 -1.02 -46.89 -16.37
N GLN A 985 -1.09 -47.44 -15.13
CA GLN A 985 -1.50 -48.82 -14.91
C GLN A 985 -2.91 -49.11 -15.43
N GLY A 986 -3.87 -48.18 -15.22
CA GLY A 986 -5.20 -48.30 -15.75
C GLY A 986 -5.26 -48.27 -17.28
N LYS A 987 -4.41 -47.48 -17.93
CA LYS A 987 -4.30 -47.49 -19.41
C LYS A 987 -3.70 -48.77 -19.93
N GLN A 988 -2.68 -49.31 -19.24
CA GLN A 988 -2.03 -50.54 -19.61
C GLN A 988 -2.98 -51.74 -19.52
N GLN A 989 -3.75 -51.83 -18.42
CA GLN A 989 -4.81 -52.83 -18.27
C GLN A 989 -5.89 -52.73 -19.35
N LEU A 990 -6.27 -51.52 -19.75
CA LEU A 990 -7.21 -51.29 -20.86
C LEU A 990 -6.61 -51.76 -22.20
N LEU A 991 -5.35 -51.47 -22.45
CA LEU A 991 -4.64 -51.88 -23.65
C LEU A 991 -4.50 -53.42 -23.71
N ASP A 992 -4.15 -54.03 -22.57
CA ASP A 992 -4.06 -55.48 -22.44
C ASP A 992 -5.42 -56.16 -22.69
N THR A 993 -6.49 -55.58 -22.15
CA THR A 993 -7.88 -56.07 -22.38
C THR A 993 -8.34 -55.85 -23.82
N TRP A 994 -7.88 -54.82 -24.51
CA TRP A 994 -8.14 -54.60 -25.93
C TRP A 994 -7.37 -55.61 -26.78
N MET A 995 -6.12 -55.86 -26.50
CA MET A 995 -5.31 -56.87 -27.19
C MET A 995 -5.85 -58.30 -26.99
N GLU A 996 -6.33 -58.65 -25.77
CA GLU A 996 -7.00 -59.92 -25.53
C GLU A 996 -8.33 -60.03 -26.31
N ARG A 997 -9.09 -58.95 -26.49
CA ARG A 997 -10.32 -58.94 -27.30
C ARG A 997 -10.06 -59.04 -28.81
N ASP A 998 -8.98 -58.47 -29.30
CA ASP A 998 -8.60 -58.61 -30.73
C ASP A 998 -8.00 -59.97 -31.03
N SER A 999 -7.20 -60.53 -30.11
CA SER A 999 -6.73 -61.92 -30.26
C SER A 999 -7.85 -62.96 -30.15
N ALA A 1000 -8.91 -62.66 -29.41
CA ALA A 1000 -10.11 -63.53 -29.35
C ALA A 1000 -11.01 -63.43 -30.60
N LYS A 1001 -10.75 -62.48 -31.49
CA LYS A 1001 -11.49 -62.35 -32.79
C LYS A 1001 -10.81 -63.07 -33.96
N ASP A 1002 -9.56 -63.48 -33.83
CA ASP A 1002 -8.77 -64.11 -34.84
C ASP A 1002 -8.66 -65.68 -34.70
N GLU A 1003 -9.43 -66.30 -33.77
CA GLU A 1003 -9.55 -67.80 -33.79
C GLU A 1003 -10.54 -68.26 -34.87
N PRO A 1004 -10.13 -69.13 -35.84
CA PRO A 1004 -11.03 -69.65 -36.83
C PRO A 1004 -11.93 -70.77 -36.20
N LEU A 1005 -13.23 -70.60 -36.42
CA LEU A 1005 -14.26 -71.58 -36.14
C LEU A 1005 -13.85 -72.96 -36.66
N ASN A 1006 -13.46 -73.86 -35.73
CA ASN A 1006 -13.42 -75.29 -36.00
C ASN A 1006 -14.46 -76.03 -35.14
N ASN A 1007 -15.51 -76.49 -35.82
CA ASN A 1007 -16.55 -77.35 -35.29
C ASN A 1007 -15.94 -78.63 -34.68
N HIS A 1008 -16.27 -78.95 -33.44
CA HIS A 1008 -16.69 -80.32 -33.02
C HIS A 1008 -17.29 -80.26 -31.59
N SER A 1009 -18.54 -80.67 -31.54
CA SER A 1009 -19.34 -80.92 -30.34
C SER A 1009 -19.21 -82.36 -29.92
N PRO A 1010 -19.81 -82.86 -28.83
CA PRO A 1010 -19.48 -82.65 -27.41
C PRO A 1010 -19.20 -83.98 -26.68
N ARG A 1011 -18.67 -84.02 -25.48
CA ARG A 1011 -19.04 -85.02 -24.48
C ARG A 1011 -18.84 -84.55 -23.03
N ALA A 1012 -19.87 -84.90 -22.29
CA ALA A 1012 -20.04 -84.67 -20.89
C ALA A 1012 -19.02 -85.34 -19.97
N GLY A 1013 -18.72 -84.81 -18.83
CA GLY A 1013 -18.06 -85.46 -17.71
C GLY A 1013 -18.02 -84.48 -16.47
N LEU A 1014 -18.87 -84.91 -15.51
CA LEU A 1014 -18.92 -84.37 -14.16
C LEU A 1014 -17.58 -84.54 -13.42
N ALA A 1015 -17.25 -83.50 -12.62
CA ALA A 1015 -16.92 -83.65 -11.21
C ALA A 1015 -16.50 -82.36 -10.58
N SER A 1016 -17.16 -81.99 -9.53
CA SER A 1016 -16.84 -81.01 -8.51
C SER A 1016 -15.90 -81.55 -7.45
N PRO A 1017 -15.59 -80.88 -6.37
CA PRO A 1017 -14.72 -79.72 -6.12
C PRO A 1017 -13.65 -80.14 -5.06
N GLU A 1018 -12.71 -79.23 -4.78
CA GLU A 1018 -12.16 -79.14 -3.43
C GLU A 1018 -11.31 -77.91 -3.19
N HIS A 1019 -11.54 -77.42 -2.02
CA HIS A 1019 -10.85 -76.39 -1.21
C HIS A 1019 -9.32 -76.43 -1.27
N HIS A 1020 -8.67 -75.33 -1.15
CA HIS A 1020 -7.81 -74.99 -0.01
C HIS A 1020 -7.42 -73.50 0.13
N THR A 1021 -7.60 -73.07 1.30
CA THR A 1021 -7.14 -71.91 2.06
C THR A 1021 -5.64 -71.69 2.05
N GLY A 1022 -5.24 -70.46 2.25
CA GLY A 1022 -3.93 -70.19 2.82
C GLY A 1022 -3.39 -68.75 2.59
N ALA A 1023 -3.51 -67.96 3.61
CA ALA A 1023 -2.89 -66.73 3.98
C ALA A 1023 -1.40 -66.58 3.63
N VAL A 1024 -0.97 -65.33 3.32
CA VAL A 1024 -0.14 -64.46 4.12
C VAL A 1024 -0.26 -63.04 3.53
#